data_90cd3497820936c4ce8af8e480688d65
#
_entry.id   90cd3497820936c4ce8af8e480688d65
#
_cell.length_a   1.000
_cell.length_b   1.000
_cell.length_c   1.000
_cell.angle_alpha   90.00
_cell.angle_beta   90.00
_cell.angle_gamma   90.00
#
_symmetry.space_group_name_H-M   'P 1'
#
loop_
_entity.id
_entity.type
_entity.pdbx_description
1 polymer ?
#
loop_
_entity_poly.entity_id
_entity_poly.type
_entity_poly.pdbx_seq_one_letter_code
_entity_poly.pdbx_strand_id
1 'polypeptide(L)'
;MQQSSSVGLCRSVISVLVATALYSPMISASTVDYGETVDGVVLVNDIQTVYGTTNNTKITATGEQHVKKYGVSNNTEINGGYQYIESEGEVNNSTLNDGYQIVQVEGAANQTTINNGVLQVYGAANEAVIKGGSLIVENGGIAVFAVIEKGGLLEIKDQGYAIAVNQKAGSAIKATTRAAEVEGVNSLGQFSIKDGVANNVLLENGGSLLVEENDFAYDTTVDNGGVLKVMDGGTAIGIDKKVGGVLTISTNVLEVSGKNSKGEFSIKNGESINYELDNGSMLIVQPQTKASYTIVDEYASMQNLGSDTGTTVMKYAVYNLGRADIDGQTQYSYDASSEGMKILGGQVNVWAGTMSNVTVSDAAGVLQIMTPLDNSAAPVLTGTTNVLNRASLYVHESADTINATVNLDYSNLVLFSASQISAYTQFMFSELNMRNSDVIMRDDFFSRTGVASGTEHYINLAVNTLAGSGNFYMRTDMANHQSDQLNVTGQATGDFKIFVTDTGASPAAGDSLTLVTTGGGDAVFTLGNNGGVVDIGTYEYTLLDNGNHSWSLAENRAQVTPSTTAVLNMAAAQPLVFDAELDTVRERLGSIKGINYDTAMWSSAINTRNNVTTDAGAAFEQTLTGLTLGIDSRFSREESSTIRGLFFGYSHSDVGFDRGGKGNIDSYTLGAYAGWEHQNGAYIDGVVKVDRFANTVHGKMSNGATAFGDYDSDGAGAHIEGGFRWGEDQWNIRPYLAFTGFTTDGQDYTLSNGMRADVGNTRILRAEAGTAVSYHMNLQNSIALEPWLKAAVRQEYADSNQVKVNDDGKFDNDVAGTHGVYQAGIRSSFTPTLSGHLSVSYGNGAGVESPWNTQAGVVWTF
;
A
#
# COMPACT_ATOMS: atom_id res chain seq x y z
N MET A 1 -8.66 9.01 -9.73
CA MET A 1 -7.87 10.07 -10.34
C MET A 1 -8.09 10.08 -11.83
N GLN A 2 -8.57 11.12 -12.37
CA GLN A 2 -9.04 11.49 -13.70
C GLN A 2 -10.57 11.49 -13.80
N GLN A 3 -11.10 12.61 -13.42
CA GLN A 3 -12.36 13.10 -13.98
C GLN A 3 -12.01 13.87 -15.24
N SER A 4 -12.57 13.45 -16.35
CA SER A 4 -12.63 14.26 -17.56
C SER A 4 -14.09 14.41 -17.98
N SER A 5 -14.45 15.65 -18.08
CA SER A 5 -15.62 16.24 -18.69
C SER A 5 -16.23 15.48 -19.86
N SER A 6 -17.53 15.22 -19.81
CA SER A 6 -18.36 14.92 -20.96
C SER A 6 -19.64 15.75 -20.93
N VAL A 7 -19.62 16.86 -21.61
CA VAL A 7 -20.84 17.56 -22.05
C VAL A 7 -20.77 17.63 -23.58
N GLY A 8 -21.72 16.98 -24.23
CA GLY A 8 -21.94 17.13 -25.66
C GLY A 8 -22.01 15.85 -26.45
N LEU A 9 -23.07 15.04 -26.30
CA LEU A 9 -23.56 14.10 -27.32
C LEU A 9 -24.89 13.49 -26.87
N CYS A 10 -25.90 14.33 -26.78
CA CYS A 10 -27.24 13.88 -26.40
C CYS A 10 -28.26 14.35 -27.45
N ARG A 11 -28.08 13.94 -28.73
CA ARG A 11 -29.11 14.09 -29.81
C ARG A 11 -29.05 13.09 -30.94
N SER A 12 -28.08 12.12 -30.96
CA SER A 12 -28.03 11.08 -32.04
C SER A 12 -28.21 9.64 -31.56
N VAL A 13 -28.39 9.41 -30.24
CA VAL A 13 -28.54 8.05 -29.66
C VAL A 13 -30.00 7.60 -29.58
N ILE A 14 -30.96 8.51 -29.61
CA ILE A 14 -32.40 8.15 -29.55
C ILE A 14 -32.91 7.61 -30.86
N SER A 15 -32.34 7.93 -32.01
CA SER A 15 -32.77 7.43 -33.33
C SER A 15 -32.23 6.03 -33.65
N VAL A 16 -31.17 5.56 -32.98
CA VAL A 16 -30.62 4.21 -33.16
C VAL A 16 -31.23 3.21 -32.17
N LEU A 17 -31.63 3.65 -31.02
CA LEU A 17 -32.27 2.78 -29.98
C LEU A 17 -33.75 2.46 -30.32
N VAL A 18 -34.43 3.21 -31.15
CA VAL A 18 -35.79 2.89 -31.63
C VAL A 18 -35.78 1.96 -32.86
N ALA A 19 -34.68 1.90 -33.60
CA ALA A 19 -34.53 0.97 -34.72
C ALA A 19 -34.06 -0.44 -34.30
N THR A 20 -33.37 -0.57 -33.11
CA THR A 20 -32.96 -1.87 -32.58
C THR A 20 -34.01 -2.55 -31.67
N ALA A 21 -35.03 -1.83 -31.25
CA ALA A 21 -36.12 -2.39 -30.45
C ALA A 21 -37.25 -3.04 -31.27
N LEU A 22 -37.17 -3.01 -32.60
CA LEU A 22 -38.16 -3.63 -33.50
C LEU A 22 -37.64 -4.82 -34.31
N TYR A 23 -36.39 -5.24 -34.08
CA TYR A 23 -35.87 -6.52 -34.51
C TYR A 23 -35.53 -7.39 -33.29
N SER A 24 -36.57 -7.89 -32.62
CA SER A 24 -36.43 -9.20 -31.99
C SER A 24 -36.29 -10.17 -33.13
N PRO A 25 -35.19 -10.94 -33.25
CA PRO A 25 -35.16 -12.02 -34.21
C PRO A 25 -36.33 -12.94 -33.82
N MET A 26 -37.31 -13.06 -34.69
CA MET A 26 -38.30 -14.15 -34.57
C MET A 26 -37.48 -15.43 -34.65
N ILE A 27 -37.50 -16.23 -33.58
CA ILE A 27 -37.02 -17.62 -33.63
C ILE A 27 -37.90 -18.32 -34.65
N SER A 28 -37.34 -18.59 -35.83
CA SER A 28 -38.01 -19.36 -36.87
C SER A 28 -37.77 -20.82 -36.51
N ALA A 29 -38.82 -21.52 -36.14
CA ALA A 29 -38.77 -22.98 -35.94
C ALA A 29 -39.05 -23.65 -37.31
N SER A 30 -38.12 -24.44 -37.80
CA SER A 30 -38.31 -25.29 -38.96
C SER A 30 -38.41 -26.75 -38.59
N THR A 31 -39.34 -27.49 -39.18
CA THR A 31 -39.49 -28.93 -38.95
C THR A 31 -39.16 -29.69 -40.25
N VAL A 32 -38.40 -30.77 -40.11
CA VAL A 32 -38.15 -31.74 -41.17
C VAL A 32 -38.94 -32.99 -40.84
N ASP A 33 -40.04 -33.25 -41.55
CA ASP A 33 -40.93 -34.34 -41.25
C ASP A 33 -40.41 -35.69 -41.69
N TYR A 34 -41.05 -36.78 -41.24
CA TYR A 34 -40.70 -38.15 -41.62
C TYR A 34 -40.68 -38.36 -43.12
N GLY A 35 -39.60 -38.87 -43.67
CA GLY A 35 -39.36 -39.14 -45.08
C GLY A 35 -38.97 -37.93 -45.89
N GLU A 36 -38.88 -36.74 -45.27
CA GLU A 36 -38.34 -35.52 -45.85
C GLU A 36 -36.81 -35.48 -45.74
N THR A 37 -36.14 -34.91 -46.76
CA THR A 37 -34.70 -34.68 -46.74
C THR A 37 -34.43 -33.20 -47.05
N VAL A 38 -33.68 -32.51 -46.14
CA VAL A 38 -33.30 -31.11 -46.28
C VAL A 38 -31.78 -30.98 -46.31
N ASP A 39 -31.23 -30.14 -47.20
CA ASP A 39 -29.78 -30.00 -47.38
C ASP A 39 -29.33 -28.54 -47.24
N GLY A 40 -28.16 -28.31 -46.62
CA GLY A 40 -27.46 -27.03 -46.58
C GLY A 40 -28.09 -25.94 -45.71
N VAL A 41 -28.88 -26.29 -44.69
CA VAL A 41 -29.51 -25.33 -43.78
C VAL A 41 -28.47 -24.63 -42.91
N VAL A 42 -28.64 -23.31 -42.72
CA VAL A 42 -27.85 -22.54 -41.76
C VAL A 42 -28.75 -22.03 -40.64
N LEU A 43 -28.49 -22.46 -39.41
CA LEU A 43 -29.23 -22.05 -38.23
C LEU A 43 -28.48 -20.95 -37.48
N VAL A 44 -29.08 -19.76 -37.42
CA VAL A 44 -28.54 -18.59 -36.71
C VAL A 44 -29.66 -18.05 -35.84
N ASN A 45 -29.61 -18.29 -34.57
CA ASN A 45 -30.71 -17.97 -33.62
C ASN A 45 -32.06 -18.66 -33.99
N ASP A 46 -32.01 -19.74 -34.76
CA ASP A 46 -33.17 -20.49 -35.22
C ASP A 46 -33.20 -21.91 -34.61
N ILE A 47 -34.39 -22.51 -34.49
CA ILE A 47 -34.55 -23.86 -34.01
C ILE A 47 -35.02 -24.76 -35.15
N GLN A 48 -34.33 -25.88 -35.39
CA GLN A 48 -34.75 -26.91 -36.33
C GLN A 48 -35.09 -28.19 -35.63
N THR A 49 -36.28 -28.72 -35.88
CA THR A 49 -36.69 -30.03 -35.35
C THR A 49 -36.67 -31.07 -36.49
N VAL A 50 -35.93 -32.15 -36.32
CA VAL A 50 -35.66 -33.15 -37.40
C VAL A 50 -36.26 -34.49 -37.02
N TYR A 51 -37.35 -34.89 -37.74
CA TYR A 51 -37.92 -36.23 -37.76
C TYR A 51 -37.56 -37.02 -39.02
N GLY A 52 -37.15 -36.30 -40.10
CA GLY A 52 -36.65 -36.86 -41.34
C GLY A 52 -35.13 -36.88 -41.41
N THR A 53 -34.57 -36.44 -42.56
CA THR A 53 -33.12 -36.39 -42.77
C THR A 53 -32.65 -34.99 -43.08
N THR A 54 -31.57 -34.55 -42.40
CA THR A 54 -30.84 -33.29 -42.78
C THR A 54 -29.43 -33.60 -43.21
N ASN A 55 -28.93 -32.89 -44.22
CA ASN A 55 -27.54 -33.01 -44.63
C ASN A 55 -26.88 -31.61 -44.62
N ASN A 56 -25.57 -31.57 -44.31
CA ASN A 56 -24.73 -30.36 -44.37
C ASN A 56 -25.28 -29.14 -43.62
N THR A 57 -25.97 -29.38 -42.48
CA THR A 57 -26.51 -28.30 -41.64
C THR A 57 -25.36 -27.56 -40.95
N LYS A 58 -25.44 -26.22 -40.93
CA LYS A 58 -24.52 -25.37 -40.17
C LYS A 58 -25.26 -24.71 -39.01
N ILE A 59 -24.78 -24.95 -37.80
CA ILE A 59 -25.34 -24.37 -36.57
C ILE A 59 -24.36 -23.30 -36.06
N THR A 60 -24.81 -22.06 -35.98
CA THR A 60 -23.95 -20.92 -35.60
C THR A 60 -24.62 -20.08 -34.51
N ALA A 61 -23.83 -19.37 -33.76
CA ALA A 61 -24.29 -18.50 -32.67
C ALA A 61 -25.19 -19.26 -31.68
N THR A 62 -26.47 -18.89 -31.56
CA THR A 62 -27.46 -19.51 -30.69
C THR A 62 -28.44 -20.40 -31.45
N GLY A 63 -28.10 -20.87 -32.66
CA GLY A 63 -28.95 -21.81 -33.41
C GLY A 63 -29.03 -23.17 -32.75
N GLU A 64 -30.17 -23.82 -32.87
CA GLU A 64 -30.40 -25.12 -32.23
C GLU A 64 -30.95 -26.12 -33.28
N GLN A 65 -30.46 -27.36 -33.20
CA GLN A 65 -31.04 -28.46 -33.96
C GLN A 65 -31.44 -29.60 -33.03
N HIS A 66 -32.69 -30.01 -33.08
CA HIS A 66 -33.24 -31.12 -32.30
C HIS A 66 -33.49 -32.31 -33.21
N VAL A 67 -32.64 -33.34 -33.14
CA VAL A 67 -32.79 -34.57 -33.92
C VAL A 67 -33.65 -35.51 -33.08
N LYS A 68 -34.87 -35.66 -33.47
CA LYS A 68 -35.92 -36.43 -32.79
C LYS A 68 -35.88 -37.92 -33.16
N LYS A 69 -36.71 -38.68 -32.51
CA LYS A 69 -36.87 -40.14 -32.79
C LYS A 69 -36.92 -40.46 -34.29
N TYR A 70 -36.04 -41.34 -34.75
CA TYR A 70 -35.80 -41.72 -36.14
C TYR A 70 -35.34 -40.61 -37.10
N GLY A 71 -35.14 -39.39 -36.59
CA GLY A 71 -34.47 -38.30 -37.32
C GLY A 71 -33.00 -38.58 -37.53
N VAL A 72 -32.48 -38.19 -38.69
CA VAL A 72 -31.05 -38.38 -39.04
C VAL A 72 -30.46 -37.01 -39.47
N SER A 73 -29.31 -36.66 -38.90
CA SER A 73 -28.55 -35.46 -39.33
C SER A 73 -27.15 -35.86 -39.79
N ASN A 74 -26.80 -35.58 -41.02
CA ASN A 74 -25.50 -35.93 -41.59
C ASN A 74 -24.66 -34.68 -41.83
N ASN A 75 -23.33 -34.77 -41.60
CA ASN A 75 -22.33 -33.75 -41.88
C ASN A 75 -22.66 -32.38 -41.25
N THR A 76 -23.14 -32.35 -40.04
CA THR A 76 -23.47 -31.11 -39.31
C THR A 76 -22.21 -30.40 -38.86
N GLU A 77 -22.09 -29.11 -39.20
CA GLU A 77 -21.03 -28.24 -38.73
C GLU A 77 -21.57 -27.31 -37.63
N ILE A 78 -21.02 -27.43 -36.38
CA ILE A 78 -21.43 -26.65 -35.20
C ILE A 78 -20.35 -25.62 -34.89
N ASN A 79 -20.70 -24.32 -35.02
CA ASN A 79 -19.83 -23.19 -34.86
C ASN A 79 -20.36 -22.22 -33.79
N GLY A 80 -20.76 -22.75 -32.61
CA GLY A 80 -21.21 -21.98 -31.46
C GLY A 80 -22.66 -22.21 -31.00
N GLY A 81 -23.46 -23.03 -31.65
CA GLY A 81 -24.84 -23.34 -31.24
C GLY A 81 -24.95 -24.70 -30.54
N TYR A 82 -26.18 -25.24 -30.57
CA TYR A 82 -26.55 -26.51 -29.89
C TYR A 82 -27.14 -27.51 -30.84
N GLN A 83 -26.69 -28.77 -30.75
CA GLN A 83 -27.38 -29.88 -31.41
C GLN A 83 -27.80 -30.91 -30.36
N TYR A 84 -29.06 -31.17 -30.24
CA TYR A 84 -29.65 -32.14 -29.34
C TYR A 84 -30.02 -33.40 -30.13
N ILE A 85 -29.50 -34.52 -29.71
CA ILE A 85 -29.80 -35.85 -30.30
C ILE A 85 -30.66 -36.54 -29.26
N GLU A 86 -31.95 -36.58 -29.55
CA GLU A 86 -32.92 -37.13 -28.63
C GLU A 86 -33.03 -38.68 -28.77
N SER A 87 -33.85 -39.31 -27.94
CA SER A 87 -34.02 -40.77 -27.98
C SER A 87 -34.29 -41.28 -29.39
N GLU A 88 -33.58 -42.33 -29.83
CA GLU A 88 -33.62 -42.93 -31.16
C GLU A 88 -33.34 -41.95 -32.31
N GLY A 89 -32.76 -40.77 -32.05
CA GLY A 89 -32.19 -39.84 -33.04
C GLY A 89 -30.77 -40.23 -33.40
N GLU A 90 -30.30 -39.94 -34.62
CA GLU A 90 -28.99 -40.27 -35.12
C GLU A 90 -28.30 -39.09 -35.80
N VAL A 91 -27.01 -38.86 -35.48
CA VAL A 91 -26.18 -37.88 -36.12
C VAL A 91 -24.89 -38.52 -36.63
N ASN A 92 -24.56 -38.22 -37.90
CA ASN A 92 -23.40 -38.83 -38.53
C ASN A 92 -22.45 -37.75 -39.09
N ASN A 93 -21.11 -37.94 -38.91
CA ASN A 93 -20.04 -37.09 -39.41
C ASN A 93 -20.14 -35.60 -38.99
N SER A 94 -20.53 -35.33 -37.78
CA SER A 94 -20.59 -33.96 -37.28
C SER A 94 -19.20 -33.36 -36.98
N THR A 95 -19.08 -32.05 -37.09
CA THR A 95 -17.87 -31.35 -36.73
C THR A 95 -18.22 -30.22 -35.76
N LEU A 96 -17.66 -30.29 -34.51
CA LEU A 96 -17.79 -29.28 -33.48
C LEU A 96 -16.56 -28.38 -33.50
N ASN A 97 -16.68 -27.20 -34.11
CA ASN A 97 -15.66 -26.20 -34.08
C ASN A 97 -15.75 -25.34 -32.83
N ASP A 98 -16.99 -25.17 -32.33
CA ASP A 98 -17.35 -24.55 -31.05
C ASP A 98 -18.82 -24.92 -30.74
N GLY A 99 -19.30 -24.74 -29.50
CA GLY A 99 -20.68 -25.04 -29.08
C GLY A 99 -20.84 -26.45 -28.53
N TYR A 100 -22.08 -26.96 -28.56
CA TYR A 100 -22.44 -28.17 -27.85
C TYR A 100 -23.19 -29.15 -28.74
N GLN A 101 -22.81 -30.41 -28.64
CA GLN A 101 -23.61 -31.55 -29.15
C GLN A 101 -23.99 -32.43 -27.96
N ILE A 102 -25.30 -32.65 -27.74
CA ILE A 102 -25.81 -33.33 -26.57
C ILE A 102 -26.59 -34.58 -27.03
N VAL A 103 -26.06 -35.73 -26.68
CA VAL A 103 -26.67 -37.03 -27.02
C VAL A 103 -27.47 -37.51 -25.82
N GLN A 104 -28.78 -37.49 -25.94
CA GLN A 104 -29.69 -37.99 -24.90
C GLN A 104 -29.68 -39.53 -24.87
N VAL A 105 -30.28 -40.07 -23.83
CA VAL A 105 -30.43 -41.55 -23.66
C VAL A 105 -31.07 -42.14 -24.93
N GLU A 106 -30.57 -43.27 -25.43
CA GLU A 106 -30.93 -43.94 -26.68
C GLU A 106 -30.66 -43.15 -27.97
N GLY A 107 -30.12 -41.97 -27.92
CA GLY A 107 -29.61 -41.22 -29.08
C GLY A 107 -28.20 -41.65 -29.46
N ALA A 108 -27.80 -41.42 -30.72
CA ALA A 108 -26.49 -41.79 -31.22
C ALA A 108 -25.78 -40.69 -32.03
N ALA A 109 -24.53 -40.43 -31.73
CA ALA A 109 -23.62 -39.56 -32.48
C ALA A 109 -22.48 -40.45 -33.05
N ASN A 110 -22.37 -40.52 -34.37
CA ASN A 110 -21.35 -41.29 -35.04
C ASN A 110 -20.33 -40.42 -35.75
N GLN A 111 -19.04 -40.71 -35.61
CA GLN A 111 -17.91 -40.02 -36.28
C GLN A 111 -17.88 -38.49 -36.08
N THR A 112 -18.15 -38.10 -34.84
CA THR A 112 -18.07 -36.68 -34.46
C THR A 112 -16.61 -36.24 -34.34
N THR A 113 -16.21 -35.16 -35.06
CA THR A 113 -14.92 -34.52 -34.88
C THR A 113 -15.07 -33.27 -33.97
N ILE A 114 -14.37 -33.26 -32.84
CA ILE A 114 -14.43 -32.18 -31.87
C ILE A 114 -13.14 -31.34 -31.96
N ASN A 115 -13.22 -30.16 -32.59
CA ASN A 115 -12.07 -29.25 -32.71
C ASN A 115 -11.92 -28.36 -31.47
N ASN A 116 -13.05 -27.79 -30.96
CA ASN A 116 -13.04 -26.93 -29.76
C ASN A 116 -14.45 -26.83 -29.15
N GLY A 117 -15.28 -27.76 -29.19
CA GLY A 117 -16.61 -27.75 -28.56
C GLY A 117 -16.74 -28.84 -27.51
N VAL A 118 -17.96 -29.10 -27.08
CA VAL A 118 -18.29 -30.13 -26.10
C VAL A 118 -19.31 -31.10 -26.70
N LEU A 119 -18.94 -32.40 -26.73
CA LEU A 119 -19.84 -33.49 -26.98
C LEU A 119 -20.22 -34.13 -25.62
N GLN A 120 -21.46 -33.95 -25.20
CA GLN A 120 -21.97 -34.51 -23.95
C GLN A 120 -22.87 -35.73 -24.25
N VAL A 121 -22.60 -36.88 -23.64
CA VAL A 121 -23.16 -38.17 -24.04
C VAL A 121 -23.85 -38.85 -22.88
N TYR A 122 -25.16 -38.90 -22.93
CA TYR A 122 -26.04 -39.77 -22.09
C TYR A 122 -26.48 -41.02 -22.85
N GLY A 123 -26.38 -41.03 -24.19
CA GLY A 123 -26.63 -42.13 -25.09
C GLY A 123 -25.32 -42.77 -25.61
N ALA A 124 -25.12 -42.79 -26.95
CA ALA A 124 -23.97 -43.39 -27.56
C ALA A 124 -23.17 -42.42 -28.44
N ALA A 125 -21.85 -42.44 -28.32
CA ALA A 125 -20.92 -41.75 -29.23
C ALA A 125 -19.95 -42.78 -29.83
N ASN A 126 -19.95 -42.91 -31.15
CA ASN A 126 -19.11 -43.90 -31.84
C ASN A 126 -18.07 -43.19 -32.70
N GLU A 127 -16.83 -43.63 -32.67
CA GLU A 127 -15.70 -43.16 -33.47
C GLU A 127 -15.47 -41.64 -33.39
N ALA A 128 -15.68 -41.06 -32.19
CA ALA A 128 -15.41 -39.61 -31.96
C ALA A 128 -13.92 -39.31 -32.03
N VAL A 129 -13.53 -38.21 -32.70
CA VAL A 129 -12.15 -37.72 -32.75
C VAL A 129 -12.06 -36.38 -32.00
N ILE A 130 -11.34 -36.35 -30.88
CA ILE A 130 -11.25 -35.21 -30.00
C ILE A 130 -9.89 -34.52 -30.23
N LYS A 131 -9.88 -33.35 -30.93
CA LYS A 131 -8.64 -32.62 -31.28
C LYS A 131 -8.26 -31.50 -30.32
N GLY A 132 -9.26 -30.83 -29.76
CA GLY A 132 -9.01 -29.71 -28.86
C GLY A 132 -10.15 -29.36 -27.91
N GLY A 133 -11.33 -29.93 -28.11
CA GLY A 133 -12.46 -29.78 -27.22
C GLY A 133 -12.58 -30.94 -26.23
N SER A 134 -13.82 -31.23 -25.78
CA SER A 134 -14.07 -32.29 -24.81
C SER A 134 -15.22 -33.21 -25.22
N LEU A 135 -15.03 -34.48 -24.95
CA LEU A 135 -16.07 -35.49 -24.91
C LEU A 135 -16.36 -35.85 -23.45
N ILE A 136 -17.60 -35.61 -23.02
CA ILE A 136 -18.04 -35.91 -21.65
C ILE A 136 -19.02 -37.10 -21.71
N VAL A 137 -18.65 -38.22 -21.12
CA VAL A 137 -19.48 -39.40 -20.99
C VAL A 137 -20.16 -39.36 -19.64
N GLU A 138 -21.45 -39.17 -19.65
CA GLU A 138 -22.30 -39.05 -18.45
C GLU A 138 -22.68 -40.46 -17.93
N ASN A 139 -23.34 -40.48 -16.77
CA ASN A 139 -23.82 -41.74 -16.16
C ASN A 139 -24.69 -42.51 -17.15
N GLY A 140 -24.26 -43.75 -17.46
CA GLY A 140 -24.93 -44.61 -18.43
C GLY A 140 -24.64 -44.30 -19.90
N GLY A 141 -23.95 -43.23 -20.20
CA GLY A 141 -23.50 -42.91 -21.56
C GLY A 141 -22.36 -43.80 -22.02
N ILE A 142 -22.23 -43.99 -23.33
CA ILE A 142 -21.26 -44.93 -23.92
C ILE A 142 -20.47 -44.20 -25.02
N ALA A 143 -19.16 -44.22 -24.95
CA ALA A 143 -18.26 -43.81 -26.03
C ALA A 143 -17.47 -45.02 -26.55
N VAL A 144 -17.49 -45.27 -27.84
CA VAL A 144 -16.78 -46.40 -28.44
C VAL A 144 -15.84 -45.97 -29.55
N PHE A 145 -14.61 -46.50 -29.58
CA PHE A 145 -13.56 -46.17 -30.56
C PHE A 145 -13.17 -44.69 -30.56
N ALA A 146 -13.26 -43.98 -29.44
CA ALA A 146 -12.87 -42.60 -29.34
C ALA A 146 -11.35 -42.43 -29.52
N VAL A 147 -10.94 -41.47 -30.35
CA VAL A 147 -9.53 -41.07 -30.52
C VAL A 147 -9.30 -39.70 -29.89
N ILE A 148 -8.44 -39.65 -28.89
CA ILE A 148 -8.10 -38.37 -28.23
C ILE A 148 -6.75 -37.89 -28.74
N GLU A 149 -6.78 -36.85 -29.54
CA GLU A 149 -5.59 -36.21 -30.09
C GLU A 149 -4.98 -35.22 -29.07
N LYS A 150 -3.77 -34.74 -29.35
CA LYS A 150 -3.08 -33.76 -28.48
C LYS A 150 -3.97 -32.53 -28.23
N GLY A 151 -4.23 -32.23 -26.94
CA GLY A 151 -5.07 -31.12 -26.50
C GLY A 151 -6.56 -31.47 -26.32
N GLY A 152 -7.01 -32.65 -26.77
CA GLY A 152 -8.36 -33.14 -26.52
C GLY A 152 -8.53 -33.70 -25.12
N LEU A 153 -9.75 -33.63 -24.58
CA LEU A 153 -10.14 -34.17 -23.27
C LEU A 153 -11.29 -35.20 -23.42
N LEU A 154 -11.09 -36.36 -22.85
CA LEU A 154 -12.16 -37.32 -22.59
C LEU A 154 -12.44 -37.35 -21.07
N GLU A 155 -13.66 -36.99 -20.68
CA GLU A 155 -14.12 -37.05 -19.30
C GLU A 155 -15.17 -38.10 -19.14
N ILE A 156 -14.95 -39.06 -18.25
CA ILE A 156 -15.89 -40.15 -17.97
C ILE A 156 -16.39 -39.97 -16.53
N LYS A 157 -17.70 -39.78 -16.41
CA LYS A 157 -18.38 -39.71 -15.11
C LYS A 157 -18.62 -41.10 -14.53
N ASP A 158 -19.04 -41.14 -13.26
CA ASP A 158 -19.43 -42.40 -12.60
C ASP A 158 -20.44 -43.19 -13.46
N GLN A 159 -20.25 -44.50 -13.56
CA GLN A 159 -21.08 -45.42 -14.38
C GLN A 159 -21.10 -45.10 -15.89
N GLY A 160 -20.21 -44.21 -16.41
CA GLY A 160 -20.00 -44.01 -17.83
C GLY A 160 -19.11 -45.09 -18.43
N TYR A 161 -19.29 -45.36 -19.77
CA TYR A 161 -18.52 -46.37 -20.51
C TYR A 161 -17.68 -45.70 -21.60
N ALA A 162 -16.39 -46.09 -21.69
CA ALA A 162 -15.54 -45.64 -22.79
C ALA A 162 -14.66 -46.83 -23.28
N ILE A 163 -15.04 -47.41 -24.43
CA ILE A 163 -14.48 -48.67 -24.87
C ILE A 163 -13.64 -48.48 -26.14
N ALA A 164 -12.50 -49.19 -26.22
CA ALA A 164 -11.54 -49.10 -27.33
C ALA A 164 -11.03 -47.67 -27.58
N VAL A 165 -10.74 -46.96 -26.49
CA VAL A 165 -10.19 -45.58 -26.53
C VAL A 165 -8.77 -45.57 -27.03
N ASN A 166 -8.42 -44.64 -27.92
CA ASN A 166 -7.05 -44.41 -28.36
C ASN A 166 -6.53 -43.06 -27.85
N GLN A 167 -5.81 -43.08 -26.74
CA GLN A 167 -5.21 -41.89 -26.12
C GLN A 167 -3.87 -41.56 -26.77
N LYS A 168 -3.76 -40.47 -27.55
CA LYS A 168 -2.49 -40.01 -28.11
C LYS A 168 -1.73 -39.16 -27.11
N ALA A 169 -0.40 -39.14 -27.23
CA ALA A 169 0.46 -38.34 -26.36
C ALA A 169 0.04 -36.85 -26.34
N GLY A 170 -0.06 -36.28 -25.15
CA GLY A 170 -0.47 -34.88 -24.96
C GLY A 170 -1.98 -34.68 -24.92
N SER A 171 -2.77 -35.73 -24.79
CA SER A 171 -4.21 -35.69 -24.57
C SER A 171 -4.58 -35.99 -23.13
N ALA A 172 -5.78 -35.66 -22.71
CA ALA A 172 -6.23 -35.79 -21.33
C ALA A 172 -7.39 -36.81 -21.20
N ILE A 173 -7.29 -37.67 -20.17
CA ILE A 173 -8.41 -38.48 -19.68
C ILE A 173 -8.72 -38.03 -18.24
N LYS A 174 -10.00 -37.78 -17.96
CA LYS A 174 -10.54 -37.60 -16.60
C LYS A 174 -11.52 -38.71 -16.30
N ALA A 175 -11.24 -39.44 -15.23
CA ALA A 175 -12.11 -40.58 -14.83
C ALA A 175 -12.09 -40.77 -13.31
N THR A 176 -13.05 -41.55 -12.82
CA THR A 176 -13.03 -42.12 -11.47
C THR A 176 -12.98 -43.62 -11.58
N THR A 177 -12.54 -44.32 -10.54
CA THR A 177 -12.60 -45.80 -10.48
C THR A 177 -14.04 -46.34 -10.48
N ARG A 178 -15.04 -45.45 -10.27
CA ARG A 178 -16.47 -45.74 -10.37
C ARG A 178 -17.03 -45.67 -11.80
N ALA A 179 -16.22 -45.36 -12.80
CA ALA A 179 -16.60 -45.55 -14.18
C ALA A 179 -17.00 -47.02 -14.40
N ALA A 180 -18.03 -47.28 -15.20
CA ALA A 180 -18.51 -48.64 -15.42
C ALA A 180 -17.45 -49.48 -16.13
N GLU A 181 -16.93 -49.00 -17.25
CA GLU A 181 -15.82 -49.62 -17.97
C GLU A 181 -15.12 -48.58 -18.86
N VAL A 182 -13.83 -48.44 -18.68
CA VAL A 182 -12.97 -47.66 -19.56
C VAL A 182 -11.82 -48.55 -20.00
N GLU A 183 -11.67 -48.75 -21.28
CA GLU A 183 -10.57 -49.51 -21.83
C GLU A 183 -10.01 -48.91 -23.11
N GLY A 184 -8.72 -49.07 -23.32
CA GLY A 184 -8.10 -48.54 -24.53
C GLY A 184 -6.60 -48.78 -24.58
N VAL A 185 -5.95 -47.94 -25.42
CA VAL A 185 -4.52 -47.94 -25.61
C VAL A 185 -3.99 -46.50 -25.44
N ASN A 186 -2.93 -46.35 -24.64
CA ASN A 186 -2.14 -45.14 -24.52
C ASN A 186 -0.71 -45.36 -25.00
N SER A 187 0.19 -44.42 -24.82
CA SER A 187 1.60 -44.54 -25.20
C SER A 187 2.39 -45.59 -24.41
N LEU A 188 1.84 -46.06 -23.28
CA LEU A 188 2.47 -47.08 -22.40
C LEU A 188 1.91 -48.51 -22.67
N GLY A 189 0.84 -48.62 -23.46
CA GLY A 189 0.19 -49.89 -23.79
C GLY A 189 -1.31 -49.88 -23.52
N GLN A 190 -1.86 -51.06 -23.26
CA GLN A 190 -3.27 -51.21 -22.90
C GLN A 190 -3.51 -50.64 -21.50
N PHE A 191 -4.62 -49.95 -21.33
CA PHE A 191 -5.11 -49.48 -20.04
C PHE A 191 -6.58 -49.85 -19.83
N SER A 192 -6.99 -49.92 -18.56
CA SER A 192 -8.38 -50.18 -18.20
C SER A 192 -8.78 -49.56 -16.87
N ILE A 193 -10.06 -49.18 -16.74
CA ILE A 193 -10.73 -48.85 -15.47
C ILE A 193 -12.03 -49.66 -15.48
N LYS A 194 -12.16 -50.61 -14.55
CA LYS A 194 -13.31 -51.51 -14.48
C LYS A 194 -13.43 -52.11 -13.10
N ASP A 195 -14.66 -52.28 -12.62
CA ASP A 195 -14.97 -52.95 -11.34
C ASP A 195 -14.17 -52.36 -10.16
N GLY A 196 -13.96 -51.06 -10.11
CA GLY A 196 -13.18 -50.37 -9.08
C GLY A 196 -11.67 -50.45 -9.25
N VAL A 197 -11.16 -50.99 -10.37
CA VAL A 197 -9.72 -51.17 -10.62
C VAL A 197 -9.26 -50.46 -11.86
N ALA A 198 -8.32 -49.52 -11.69
CA ALA A 198 -7.61 -48.84 -12.78
C ALA A 198 -6.23 -49.47 -13.01
N ASN A 199 -5.89 -49.78 -14.29
CA ASN A 199 -4.60 -50.37 -14.64
C ASN A 199 -3.94 -49.57 -15.77
N ASN A 200 -2.63 -49.30 -15.66
CA ASN A 200 -1.77 -48.67 -16.67
C ASN A 200 -2.32 -47.36 -17.25
N VAL A 201 -2.98 -46.58 -16.40
CA VAL A 201 -3.55 -45.28 -16.81
C VAL A 201 -2.45 -44.23 -16.94
N LEU A 202 -2.47 -43.47 -18.05
CA LEU A 202 -1.61 -42.31 -18.27
C LEU A 202 -2.40 -41.03 -18.02
N LEU A 203 -1.98 -40.24 -17.04
CA LEU A 203 -2.52 -38.95 -16.69
C LEU A 203 -1.54 -37.86 -17.13
N GLU A 204 -1.96 -37.01 -18.05
CA GLU A 204 -1.15 -35.86 -18.58
C GLU A 204 -2.07 -34.73 -19.02
N ASN A 205 -1.53 -33.50 -19.12
CA ASN A 205 -2.20 -32.32 -19.72
C ASN A 205 -3.60 -32.02 -19.17
N GLY A 206 -3.82 -32.11 -17.88
CA GLY A 206 -5.12 -31.89 -17.23
C GLY A 206 -5.97 -33.13 -17.09
N GLY A 207 -5.46 -34.30 -17.47
CA GLY A 207 -6.07 -35.60 -17.16
C GLY A 207 -6.06 -35.86 -15.66
N SER A 208 -7.06 -36.57 -15.16
CA SER A 208 -7.14 -36.92 -13.72
C SER A 208 -7.79 -38.27 -13.48
N LEU A 209 -7.30 -38.95 -12.46
CA LEU A 209 -7.92 -40.18 -11.93
C LEU A 209 -8.24 -39.99 -10.45
N LEU A 210 -9.50 -40.22 -10.09
CA LEU A 210 -9.95 -40.32 -8.71
C LEU A 210 -10.08 -41.81 -8.33
N VAL A 211 -9.26 -42.24 -7.38
CA VAL A 211 -9.37 -43.57 -6.79
C VAL A 211 -10.25 -43.49 -5.55
N GLU A 212 -11.40 -44.09 -5.61
CA GLU A 212 -12.40 -44.05 -4.55
C GLU A 212 -12.08 -45.00 -3.39
N GLU A 213 -12.84 -44.88 -2.30
CA GLU A 213 -12.72 -45.76 -1.14
C GLU A 213 -12.93 -47.26 -1.54
N ASN A 214 -12.01 -48.12 -1.11
CA ASN A 214 -11.93 -49.58 -1.42
C ASN A 214 -11.65 -49.90 -2.89
N ASP A 215 -11.31 -48.90 -3.72
CA ASP A 215 -10.93 -49.12 -5.11
C ASP A 215 -9.41 -49.10 -5.29
N PHE A 216 -8.93 -49.54 -6.48
CA PHE A 216 -7.52 -49.80 -6.75
C PHE A 216 -7.04 -49.07 -8.01
N ALA A 217 -5.79 -48.61 -7.99
CA ALA A 217 -5.04 -48.18 -9.18
C ALA A 217 -3.67 -48.89 -9.21
N TYR A 218 -3.33 -49.48 -10.34
CA TYR A 218 -2.06 -50.14 -10.56
C TYR A 218 -1.32 -49.49 -11.74
N ASP A 219 0.02 -49.38 -11.60
CA ASP A 219 0.93 -48.95 -12.68
C ASP A 219 0.48 -47.60 -13.35
N THR A 220 -0.06 -46.68 -12.54
CA THR A 220 -0.51 -45.38 -13.05
C THR A 220 0.67 -44.43 -13.25
N THR A 221 0.82 -43.88 -14.45
CA THR A 221 1.80 -42.82 -14.72
C THR A 221 1.12 -41.44 -14.60
N VAL A 222 1.69 -40.57 -13.76
CA VAL A 222 1.23 -39.21 -13.55
C VAL A 222 2.29 -38.27 -14.12
N ASP A 223 2.07 -37.79 -15.34
CA ASP A 223 2.99 -36.94 -16.07
C ASP A 223 2.58 -35.45 -15.92
N ASN A 224 3.32 -34.55 -16.53
CA ASN A 224 3.12 -33.11 -16.43
C ASN A 224 1.66 -32.68 -16.69
N GLY A 225 1.08 -32.02 -15.70
CA GLY A 225 -0.32 -31.59 -15.72
C GLY A 225 -1.34 -32.69 -15.43
N GLY A 226 -0.91 -33.94 -15.21
CA GLY A 226 -1.78 -35.04 -14.75
C GLY A 226 -2.01 -34.98 -13.23
N VAL A 227 -3.16 -35.47 -12.76
CA VAL A 227 -3.55 -35.44 -11.35
C VAL A 227 -4.04 -36.85 -10.93
N LEU A 228 -3.45 -37.40 -9.88
CA LEU A 228 -3.97 -38.60 -9.22
C LEU A 228 -4.44 -38.20 -7.81
N LYS A 229 -5.71 -38.42 -7.52
CA LYS A 229 -6.27 -38.26 -6.17
C LYS A 229 -6.66 -39.65 -5.65
N VAL A 230 -6.19 -40.01 -4.46
CA VAL A 230 -6.54 -41.25 -3.79
C VAL A 230 -7.31 -40.92 -2.51
N MET A 231 -8.56 -41.39 -2.43
CA MET A 231 -9.41 -41.17 -1.28
C MET A 231 -9.00 -42.07 -0.11
N ASP A 232 -9.44 -41.72 1.10
CA ASP A 232 -9.27 -42.57 2.28
C ASP A 232 -9.76 -43.97 2.00
N GLY A 233 -9.01 -45.00 2.41
CA GLY A 233 -9.31 -46.41 2.10
C GLY A 233 -9.04 -46.86 0.67
N GLY A 234 -8.65 -45.97 -0.24
CA GLY A 234 -8.23 -46.36 -1.60
C GLY A 234 -6.81 -46.91 -1.66
N THR A 235 -6.47 -47.59 -2.76
CA THR A 235 -5.15 -48.19 -2.98
C THR A 235 -4.58 -47.79 -4.32
N ALA A 236 -3.30 -47.36 -4.36
CA ALA A 236 -2.58 -47.09 -5.60
C ALA A 236 -1.14 -47.60 -5.54
N ILE A 237 -0.81 -48.55 -6.37
CA ILE A 237 0.49 -49.26 -6.34
C ILE A 237 1.17 -49.17 -7.70
N GLY A 238 2.49 -49.02 -7.69
CA GLY A 238 3.28 -48.88 -8.92
C GLY A 238 3.17 -47.53 -9.59
N ILE A 239 2.91 -46.45 -8.79
CA ILE A 239 2.80 -45.07 -9.32
C ILE A 239 4.14 -44.62 -9.89
N ASP A 240 4.15 -44.19 -11.16
CA ASP A 240 5.29 -43.53 -11.77
C ASP A 240 5.00 -42.01 -11.90
N LYS A 241 5.38 -41.27 -10.84
CA LYS A 241 5.18 -39.81 -10.80
C LYS A 241 6.34 -39.09 -11.50
N LYS A 242 6.04 -38.46 -12.62
CA LYS A 242 6.96 -37.60 -13.36
C LYS A 242 6.94 -36.15 -12.83
N VAL A 243 7.93 -35.37 -13.23
CA VAL A 243 7.99 -33.94 -12.91
C VAL A 243 6.74 -33.23 -13.51
N GLY A 244 6.07 -32.42 -12.69
CA GLY A 244 4.84 -31.74 -13.08
C GLY A 244 3.56 -32.55 -12.92
N GLY A 245 3.66 -33.82 -12.52
CA GLY A 245 2.50 -34.62 -12.09
C GLY A 245 2.10 -34.25 -10.66
N VAL A 246 0.81 -34.33 -10.36
CA VAL A 246 0.23 -33.94 -9.05
C VAL A 246 -0.37 -35.14 -8.36
N LEU A 247 0.01 -35.38 -7.09
CA LEU A 247 -0.59 -36.39 -6.23
C LEU A 247 -1.32 -35.68 -5.07
N THR A 248 -2.58 -36.06 -4.84
CA THR A 248 -3.37 -35.66 -3.66
C THR A 248 -3.73 -36.90 -2.88
N ILE A 249 -3.15 -37.05 -1.69
CA ILE A 249 -3.23 -38.31 -0.93
C ILE A 249 -3.39 -37.99 0.56
N SER A 250 -4.13 -38.83 1.28
CA SER A 250 -4.12 -38.84 2.74
C SER A 250 -3.35 -40.03 3.31
N THR A 251 -2.96 -39.99 4.57
CA THR A 251 -2.34 -41.12 5.24
C THR A 251 -3.34 -42.24 5.62
N ASN A 252 -4.64 -42.04 5.47
CA ASN A 252 -5.71 -43.02 5.67
C ASN A 252 -5.95 -43.92 4.47
N VAL A 253 -5.18 -43.83 3.40
CA VAL A 253 -5.18 -44.81 2.31
C VAL A 253 -4.77 -46.17 2.79
N LEU A 254 -5.22 -47.23 2.13
CA LEU A 254 -4.75 -48.60 2.45
C LEU A 254 -3.26 -48.75 2.08
N GLU A 255 -2.92 -48.40 0.85
CA GLU A 255 -1.54 -48.36 0.38
C GLU A 255 -1.41 -47.47 -0.84
N VAL A 256 -0.43 -46.55 -0.82
CA VAL A 256 0.02 -45.83 -1.99
C VAL A 256 1.53 -45.98 -2.10
N SER A 257 2.00 -46.54 -3.19
CA SER A 257 3.44 -46.77 -3.38
C SER A 257 3.85 -46.60 -4.84
N GLY A 258 5.08 -46.18 -5.03
CA GLY A 258 5.61 -45.93 -6.37
C GLY A 258 6.95 -45.28 -6.36
N LYS A 259 7.28 -44.60 -7.44
CA LYS A 259 8.53 -43.81 -7.58
C LYS A 259 8.23 -42.40 -8.04
N ASN A 260 9.07 -41.46 -7.60
CA ASN A 260 9.11 -40.07 -8.03
C ASN A 260 10.54 -39.69 -8.47
N SER A 261 10.83 -38.42 -8.60
CA SER A 261 12.14 -37.87 -9.00
C SER A 261 13.28 -38.20 -8.01
N LYS A 262 12.96 -38.52 -6.75
CA LYS A 262 13.94 -38.79 -5.68
C LYS A 262 14.10 -40.28 -5.36
N GLY A 263 13.22 -41.12 -5.84
CA GLY A 263 13.24 -42.57 -5.61
C GLY A 263 11.88 -43.14 -5.26
N GLU A 264 11.92 -44.27 -4.54
CA GLU A 264 10.70 -44.98 -4.12
C GLU A 264 10.06 -44.28 -2.91
N PHE A 265 8.73 -44.20 -2.89
CA PHE A 265 7.94 -43.71 -1.77
C PHE A 265 6.83 -44.70 -1.39
N SER A 266 6.39 -44.67 -0.16
CA SER A 266 5.30 -45.48 0.34
C SER A 266 4.49 -44.80 1.42
N ILE A 267 3.18 -44.87 1.30
CA ILE A 267 2.20 -44.50 2.32
C ILE A 267 1.37 -45.75 2.61
N LYS A 268 1.48 -46.28 3.81
CA LYS A 268 0.84 -47.55 4.17
C LYS A 268 0.62 -47.64 5.67
N ASN A 269 -0.49 -48.22 6.08
CA ASN A 269 -0.83 -48.45 7.49
C ASN A 269 -0.79 -47.15 8.35
N GLY A 270 -1.23 -46.04 7.78
CA GLY A 270 -1.20 -44.75 8.46
C GLY A 270 0.19 -44.11 8.56
N GLU A 271 1.19 -44.60 7.84
CA GLU A 271 2.54 -44.05 7.86
C GLU A 271 3.01 -43.66 6.45
N SER A 272 3.49 -42.44 6.30
CA SER A 272 4.16 -41.92 5.11
C SER A 272 5.65 -41.73 5.40
N ILE A 273 6.53 -42.34 4.57
CA ILE A 273 7.98 -42.27 4.76
C ILE A 273 8.66 -41.77 3.50
N ASN A 274 9.57 -40.77 3.66
CA ASN A 274 10.41 -40.23 2.59
C ASN A 274 9.62 -39.72 1.37
N TYR A 275 8.41 -39.19 1.60
CA TYR A 275 7.56 -38.72 0.53
C TYR A 275 7.90 -37.28 0.10
N GLU A 276 8.07 -37.07 -1.20
CA GLU A 276 8.29 -35.74 -1.79
C GLU A 276 7.01 -35.26 -2.49
N LEU A 277 6.55 -34.13 -2.05
CA LEU A 277 5.45 -33.36 -2.63
C LEU A 277 6.02 -32.26 -3.51
N ASP A 278 5.59 -32.13 -4.75
CA ASP A 278 6.01 -31.08 -5.68
C ASP A 278 4.84 -30.59 -6.55
N ASN A 279 4.98 -29.44 -7.19
CA ASN A 279 4.08 -28.92 -8.24
C ASN A 279 2.57 -28.99 -7.92
N GLY A 280 2.17 -28.61 -6.71
CA GLY A 280 0.76 -28.58 -6.29
C GLY A 280 0.27 -29.89 -5.70
N SER A 281 1.14 -30.89 -5.51
CA SER A 281 0.82 -32.09 -4.77
C SER A 281 0.47 -31.79 -3.31
N MET A 282 -0.45 -32.58 -2.74
CA MET A 282 -0.90 -32.40 -1.36
C MET A 282 -0.89 -33.72 -0.59
N LEU A 283 -0.34 -33.65 0.63
CA LEU A 283 -0.46 -34.72 1.62
C LEU A 283 -1.30 -34.27 2.81
N ILE A 284 -2.29 -35.04 3.17
CA ILE A 284 -3.07 -34.87 4.40
C ILE A 284 -2.66 -35.97 5.38
N VAL A 285 -2.03 -35.58 6.48
CA VAL A 285 -1.74 -36.51 7.59
C VAL A 285 -2.94 -36.51 8.51
N GLN A 286 -3.67 -37.60 8.55
CA GLN A 286 -4.88 -37.76 9.34
C GLN A 286 -4.60 -37.93 10.83
N PRO A 287 -5.58 -37.68 11.72
CA PRO A 287 -5.41 -37.94 13.15
C PRO A 287 -4.95 -39.39 13.43
N GLN A 288 -4.02 -39.58 14.37
CA GLN A 288 -3.41 -40.85 14.78
C GLN A 288 -2.54 -41.51 13.71
N THR A 289 -2.23 -40.85 12.63
CA THR A 289 -1.29 -41.29 11.59
C THR A 289 -0.01 -40.45 11.62
N LYS A 290 1.00 -40.91 10.84
CA LYS A 290 2.34 -40.30 10.90
C LYS A 290 2.94 -40.09 9.52
N ALA A 291 3.70 -38.96 9.42
CA ALA A 291 4.62 -38.71 8.31
C ALA A 291 6.06 -38.56 8.81
N SER A 292 7.02 -39.08 8.07
CA SER A 292 8.44 -39.05 8.44
C SER A 292 9.29 -38.64 7.25
N TYR A 293 10.16 -37.63 7.45
CA TYR A 293 11.11 -37.14 6.45
C TYR A 293 10.46 -36.69 5.14
N THR A 294 9.28 -36.09 5.24
CA THR A 294 8.57 -35.53 4.08
C THR A 294 9.25 -34.29 3.56
N ILE A 295 9.38 -34.15 2.25
CA ILE A 295 9.82 -32.93 1.59
C ILE A 295 8.58 -32.28 0.95
N VAL A 296 8.24 -31.08 1.37
CA VAL A 296 7.20 -30.25 0.74
C VAL A 296 7.92 -29.24 -0.14
N ASP A 297 8.00 -29.53 -1.44
CA ASP A 297 8.74 -28.75 -2.41
C ASP A 297 7.88 -27.64 -3.02
N GLU A 298 8.43 -26.87 -3.94
CA GLU A 298 7.78 -25.66 -4.48
C GLU A 298 6.33 -25.88 -4.92
N TYR A 299 5.45 -24.97 -4.48
CA TYR A 299 3.99 -24.99 -4.77
C TYR A 299 3.21 -26.21 -4.24
N ALA A 300 3.85 -27.08 -3.47
CA ALA A 300 3.16 -28.19 -2.81
C ALA A 300 2.63 -27.78 -1.43
N SER A 301 1.74 -28.59 -0.87
CA SER A 301 1.18 -28.37 0.46
C SER A 301 1.11 -29.64 1.29
N MET A 302 1.30 -29.48 2.61
CA MET A 302 1.06 -30.54 3.58
C MET A 302 0.14 -30.02 4.69
N GLN A 303 -0.88 -30.79 5.01
CA GLN A 303 -1.84 -30.49 6.07
C GLN A 303 -1.75 -31.62 7.11
N ASN A 304 -1.29 -31.30 8.31
CA ASN A 304 -1.03 -32.31 9.33
C ASN A 304 -2.02 -32.20 10.49
N LEU A 305 -2.90 -33.18 10.59
CA LEU A 305 -3.80 -33.41 11.73
C LEU A 305 -3.29 -34.52 12.68
N GLY A 306 -2.24 -35.25 12.29
CA GLY A 306 -1.60 -36.33 13.04
C GLY A 306 -0.23 -35.93 13.59
N SER A 307 0.79 -36.72 13.29
CA SER A 307 2.16 -36.41 13.69
C SER A 307 3.13 -36.41 12.50
N ASP A 308 4.13 -35.56 12.54
CA ASP A 308 5.26 -35.64 11.61
C ASP A 308 6.61 -35.47 12.29
N THR A 309 7.65 -35.96 11.63
CA THR A 309 9.03 -35.87 12.12
C THR A 309 9.97 -35.62 10.94
N GLY A 310 10.82 -34.58 11.08
CA GLY A 310 11.90 -34.30 10.14
C GLY A 310 11.42 -33.75 8.78
N THR A 311 10.22 -33.21 8.69
CA THR A 311 9.69 -32.57 7.48
C THR A 311 10.51 -31.38 7.07
N THR A 312 10.77 -31.25 5.75
CA THR A 312 11.43 -30.07 5.16
C THR A 312 10.43 -29.33 4.26
N VAL A 313 10.24 -28.03 4.51
CA VAL A 313 9.33 -27.16 3.74
C VAL A 313 10.16 -26.18 2.92
N MET A 314 10.12 -26.35 1.60
CA MET A 314 10.91 -25.57 0.65
C MET A 314 10.22 -24.26 0.28
N LYS A 315 10.89 -23.41 -0.45
CA LYS A 315 10.39 -22.11 -0.91
C LYS A 315 9.07 -22.25 -1.68
N TYR A 316 8.11 -21.35 -1.41
CA TYR A 316 6.75 -21.35 -1.96
C TYR A 316 5.87 -22.55 -1.57
N ALA A 317 6.37 -23.46 -0.74
CA ALA A 317 5.57 -24.52 -0.16
C ALA A 317 4.81 -24.06 1.08
N VAL A 318 3.68 -24.68 1.37
CA VAL A 318 2.84 -24.38 2.53
C VAL A 318 2.62 -25.61 3.39
N TYR A 319 2.80 -25.46 4.69
CA TYR A 319 2.51 -26.49 5.66
C TYR A 319 1.58 -25.95 6.76
N ASN A 320 0.53 -26.70 7.08
CA ASN A 320 -0.39 -26.37 8.15
C ASN A 320 -0.38 -27.47 9.22
N LEU A 321 -0.07 -27.13 10.47
CA LEU A 321 -0.19 -28.02 11.62
C LEU A 321 -1.51 -27.78 12.35
N GLY A 322 -2.22 -28.85 12.65
CA GLY A 322 -3.45 -28.83 13.41
C GLY A 322 -4.67 -28.35 12.64
N ARG A 323 -4.54 -28.08 11.32
CA ARG A 323 -5.64 -27.68 10.45
C ARG A 323 -5.53 -28.32 9.09
N ALA A 324 -6.67 -28.82 8.57
CA ALA A 324 -6.80 -29.27 7.19
C ALA A 324 -8.14 -28.83 6.59
N ASP A 325 -8.12 -28.50 5.29
CA ASP A 325 -9.31 -28.23 4.49
C ASP A 325 -9.59 -29.45 3.59
N ILE A 326 -10.58 -30.26 3.96
CA ILE A 326 -10.91 -31.51 3.31
C ILE A 326 -12.31 -31.40 2.72
N ASP A 327 -12.43 -31.53 1.40
CA ASP A 327 -13.69 -31.45 0.63
C ASP A 327 -14.57 -30.22 0.98
N GLY A 328 -13.90 -29.07 1.18
CA GLY A 328 -14.55 -27.80 1.51
C GLY A 328 -14.95 -27.64 2.99
N GLN A 329 -14.56 -28.58 3.84
CA GLN A 329 -14.72 -28.50 5.29
C GLN A 329 -13.38 -28.32 5.98
N THR A 330 -13.30 -27.35 6.88
CA THR A 330 -12.11 -27.17 7.72
C THR A 330 -12.18 -28.08 8.94
N GLN A 331 -11.13 -28.85 9.18
CA GLN A 331 -10.97 -29.72 10.33
C GLN A 331 -9.80 -29.27 11.19
N TYR A 332 -9.89 -29.42 12.51
CA TYR A 332 -8.84 -29.12 13.45
C TYR A 332 -8.44 -30.33 14.27
N SER A 333 -7.15 -30.44 14.63
CA SER A 333 -6.61 -31.46 15.53
C SER A 333 -5.68 -30.81 16.55
N TYR A 334 -6.04 -30.88 17.81
CA TYR A 334 -5.26 -30.34 18.92
C TYR A 334 -4.14 -31.27 19.38
N ASP A 335 -4.22 -32.55 19.04
CA ASP A 335 -3.19 -33.58 19.28
C ASP A 335 -2.15 -33.66 18.16
N ALA A 336 -2.28 -32.81 17.13
CA ALA A 336 -1.32 -32.78 16.03
C ALA A 336 0.07 -32.38 16.54
N SER A 337 1.11 -32.97 15.96
CA SER A 337 2.48 -32.67 16.36
C SER A 337 3.46 -32.65 15.19
N SER A 338 4.50 -31.81 15.32
CA SER A 338 5.62 -31.75 14.38
C SER A 338 6.93 -31.62 15.13
N GLU A 339 7.91 -32.45 14.79
CA GLU A 339 9.23 -32.45 15.44
C GLU A 339 10.37 -32.41 14.42
N GLY A 340 11.37 -31.56 14.71
CA GLY A 340 12.60 -31.51 13.91
C GLY A 340 12.44 -30.94 12.51
N MET A 341 11.44 -30.08 12.30
CA MET A 341 11.13 -29.48 11.01
C MET A 341 12.22 -28.52 10.52
N LYS A 342 12.44 -28.50 9.20
CA LYS A 342 13.28 -27.51 8.52
C LYS A 342 12.45 -26.71 7.54
N ILE A 343 12.45 -25.39 7.69
CA ILE A 343 11.74 -24.44 6.82
C ILE A 343 12.79 -23.68 6.01
N LEU A 344 12.90 -24.01 4.73
CA LEU A 344 13.91 -23.45 3.81
C LEU A 344 13.22 -22.54 2.79
N GLY A 345 12.74 -21.37 3.26
CA GLY A 345 12.01 -20.41 2.45
C GLY A 345 10.51 -20.70 2.28
N GLY A 346 9.97 -21.74 2.91
CA GLY A 346 8.55 -22.07 2.91
C GLY A 346 7.76 -21.33 3.99
N GLN A 347 6.44 -21.53 3.97
CA GLN A 347 5.51 -21.00 4.96
C GLN A 347 4.92 -22.14 5.79
N VAL A 348 5.03 -22.01 7.11
CA VAL A 348 4.47 -22.96 8.06
C VAL A 348 3.53 -22.23 9.03
N ASN A 349 2.30 -22.72 9.14
CA ASN A 349 1.26 -22.17 10.02
C ASN A 349 0.89 -23.23 11.06
N VAL A 350 1.04 -22.93 12.33
CA VAL A 350 0.64 -23.75 13.47
C VAL A 350 -0.68 -23.23 14.00
N TRP A 351 -1.77 -23.90 13.66
CA TRP A 351 -3.13 -23.51 14.07
C TRP A 351 -3.56 -24.16 15.38
N ALA A 352 -3.07 -25.36 15.62
CA ALA A 352 -3.31 -26.15 16.81
C ALA A 352 -2.21 -27.19 16.98
N GLY A 353 -2.14 -27.85 18.15
CA GLY A 353 -1.17 -28.90 18.42
C GLY A 353 0.20 -28.37 18.83
N THR A 354 1.22 -29.20 18.74
CA THR A 354 2.58 -28.92 19.28
C THR A 354 3.63 -29.00 18.19
N MET A 355 4.45 -27.94 18.09
CA MET A 355 5.65 -27.91 17.26
C MET A 355 6.90 -27.83 18.12
N SER A 356 7.90 -28.64 17.78
CA SER A 356 9.15 -28.69 18.55
C SER A 356 10.40 -28.80 17.68
N ASN A 357 11.51 -28.24 18.14
CA ASN A 357 12.85 -28.37 17.53
C ASN A 357 12.89 -27.95 16.05
N VAL A 358 12.53 -26.70 15.76
CA VAL A 358 12.37 -26.19 14.39
C VAL A 358 13.57 -25.35 13.96
N THR A 359 13.94 -25.47 12.68
CA THR A 359 14.87 -24.53 12.04
C THR A 359 14.18 -23.82 10.89
N VAL A 360 14.15 -22.49 10.96
CA VAL A 360 13.61 -21.60 9.91
C VAL A 360 14.78 -20.85 9.27
N SER A 361 14.93 -20.94 7.98
CA SER A 361 16.03 -20.30 7.26
C SER A 361 15.58 -19.76 5.91
N ASP A 362 16.37 -18.84 5.34
CA ASP A 362 16.07 -18.06 4.14
C ASP A 362 15.09 -16.89 4.38
N ALA A 363 15.29 -15.79 3.67
CA ALA A 363 14.49 -14.57 3.83
C ALA A 363 12.98 -14.73 3.54
N ALA A 364 12.60 -15.76 2.79
CA ALA A 364 11.22 -16.13 2.53
C ALA A 364 10.66 -17.14 3.56
N GLY A 365 11.53 -17.70 4.43
CA GLY A 365 11.15 -18.69 5.45
C GLY A 365 10.32 -18.07 6.56
N VAL A 366 9.12 -18.58 6.76
CA VAL A 366 8.15 -18.05 7.74
C VAL A 366 7.58 -19.19 8.58
N LEU A 367 7.68 -19.04 9.89
CA LEU A 367 6.95 -19.83 10.86
C LEU A 367 5.94 -18.91 11.58
N GLN A 368 4.67 -19.28 11.55
CA GLN A 368 3.58 -18.56 12.23
C GLN A 368 2.92 -19.47 13.26
N ILE A 369 2.90 -19.04 14.51
CA ILE A 369 2.12 -19.66 15.58
C ILE A 369 0.81 -18.87 15.66
N MET A 370 -0.26 -19.43 15.16
CA MET A 370 -1.52 -18.74 14.87
C MET A 370 -2.42 -18.61 16.11
N THR A 371 -3.37 -17.69 16.05
CA THR A 371 -4.49 -17.64 16.98
C THR A 371 -5.53 -18.70 16.58
N PRO A 372 -5.98 -19.56 17.49
CA PRO A 372 -7.08 -20.49 17.19
C PRO A 372 -8.38 -19.72 16.88
N LEU A 373 -9.15 -20.20 15.92
CA LEU A 373 -10.41 -19.55 15.49
C LEU A 373 -11.56 -19.73 16.48
N ASP A 374 -11.42 -20.65 17.42
CA ASP A 374 -12.36 -20.90 18.51
C ASP A 374 -11.60 -20.82 19.85
N ASN A 375 -12.28 -20.73 20.96
CA ASN A 375 -11.66 -20.69 22.31
C ASN A 375 -11.06 -22.05 22.74
N SER A 376 -10.46 -22.76 21.80
CA SER A 376 -9.83 -24.07 22.02
C SER A 376 -8.41 -23.98 22.55
N ALA A 377 -7.74 -25.13 22.70
CA ALA A 377 -6.38 -25.18 23.22
C ALA A 377 -5.40 -24.39 22.32
N ALA A 378 -4.55 -23.60 22.96
CA ALA A 378 -3.52 -22.81 22.27
C ALA A 378 -2.53 -23.70 21.50
N PRO A 379 -2.06 -23.27 20.32
CA PRO A 379 -0.93 -23.91 19.67
C PRO A 379 0.33 -23.75 20.51
N VAL A 380 1.13 -24.81 20.60
CA VAL A 380 2.31 -24.88 21.46
C VAL A 380 3.59 -24.88 20.62
N LEU A 381 4.51 -23.98 20.96
CA LEU A 381 5.90 -24.01 20.48
C LEU A 381 6.81 -24.37 21.65
N THR A 382 7.63 -25.41 21.50
CA THR A 382 8.51 -25.90 22.55
C THR A 382 9.86 -26.36 22.03
N GLY A 383 10.81 -26.63 22.91
CA GLY A 383 12.19 -26.99 22.52
C GLY A 383 12.92 -25.85 21.85
N THR A 384 13.85 -26.17 20.96
CA THR A 384 14.71 -25.19 20.31
C THR A 384 14.18 -24.76 18.94
N THR A 385 13.94 -23.48 18.79
CA THR A 385 13.58 -22.84 17.50
C THR A 385 14.72 -21.96 17.02
N ASN A 386 15.35 -22.35 15.91
CA ASN A 386 16.42 -21.56 15.29
C ASN A 386 15.84 -20.78 14.10
N VAL A 387 15.94 -19.47 14.13
CA VAL A 387 15.50 -18.57 13.04
C VAL A 387 16.73 -17.87 12.47
N LEU A 388 17.03 -18.13 11.21
CA LEU A 388 18.32 -17.82 10.60
C LEU A 388 18.15 -17.08 9.28
N ASN A 389 19.16 -16.31 8.85
CA ASN A 389 19.29 -15.80 7.48
C ASN A 389 18.09 -14.98 7.00
N ARG A 390 17.62 -14.01 7.79
CA ARG A 390 16.48 -13.12 7.54
C ARG A 390 15.11 -13.81 7.53
N ALA A 391 15.01 -15.04 7.99
CA ALA A 391 13.73 -15.70 8.23
C ALA A 391 12.95 -15.00 9.35
N SER A 392 11.66 -15.30 9.46
CA SER A 392 10.79 -14.69 10.45
C SER A 392 9.97 -15.70 11.24
N LEU A 393 9.90 -15.49 12.54
CA LEU A 393 8.99 -16.17 13.46
C LEU A 393 7.90 -15.18 13.88
N TYR A 394 6.64 -15.50 13.57
CA TYR A 394 5.46 -14.75 14.02
C TYR A 394 4.79 -15.53 15.15
N VAL A 395 4.51 -14.85 16.26
CA VAL A 395 3.84 -15.46 17.42
C VAL A 395 2.62 -14.62 17.76
N HIS A 396 1.45 -15.24 17.74
CA HIS A 396 0.19 -14.63 18.11
C HIS A 396 -0.08 -14.76 19.62
N GLU A 397 -0.90 -13.88 20.16
CA GLU A 397 -1.14 -13.72 21.59
C GLU A 397 -1.60 -14.97 22.35
N SER A 398 -2.29 -15.87 21.70
CA SER A 398 -2.82 -17.10 22.30
C SER A 398 -1.85 -18.28 22.26
N ALA A 399 -0.65 -18.11 21.69
CA ALA A 399 0.34 -19.16 21.59
C ALA A 399 0.97 -19.48 22.95
N ASP A 400 1.16 -20.76 23.26
CA ASP A 400 1.96 -21.21 24.39
C ASP A 400 3.42 -21.42 23.96
N THR A 401 4.30 -20.54 24.41
CA THR A 401 5.73 -20.54 24.08
C THR A 401 6.63 -20.60 25.32
N ILE A 402 6.07 -20.83 26.50
CA ILE A 402 6.78 -20.75 27.79
C ILE A 402 8.02 -21.66 27.87
N ASN A 403 7.99 -22.80 27.19
CA ASN A 403 9.08 -23.77 27.16
C ASN A 403 9.94 -23.70 25.88
N ALA A 404 9.79 -22.63 25.07
CA ALA A 404 10.56 -22.46 23.86
C ALA A 404 11.88 -21.72 24.15
N THR A 405 12.97 -22.26 23.62
CA THR A 405 14.24 -21.53 23.45
C THR A 405 14.31 -21.03 22.02
N VAL A 406 14.35 -19.71 21.83
CA VAL A 406 14.39 -19.07 20.51
C VAL A 406 15.78 -18.50 20.25
N ASN A 407 16.43 -18.98 19.20
CA ASN A 407 17.71 -18.51 18.70
C ASN A 407 17.50 -17.71 17.41
N LEU A 408 17.76 -16.43 17.45
CA LEU A 408 17.67 -15.53 16.30
C LEU A 408 19.07 -15.20 15.78
N ASP A 409 19.29 -15.41 14.49
CA ASP A 409 20.55 -15.09 13.84
C ASP A 409 20.28 -14.33 12.52
N TYR A 410 20.52 -13.02 12.51
CA TYR A 410 20.15 -12.12 11.42
C TYR A 410 18.70 -12.33 10.96
N SER A 411 17.75 -12.35 11.90
CA SER A 411 16.37 -12.77 11.68
C SER A 411 15.39 -11.98 12.56
N ASN A 412 14.09 -12.27 12.44
CA ASN A 412 13.05 -11.50 13.09
C ASN A 412 12.15 -12.39 13.97
N LEU A 413 11.83 -11.90 15.16
CA LEU A 413 10.71 -12.36 15.98
C LEU A 413 9.64 -11.25 15.98
N VAL A 414 8.44 -11.58 15.53
CA VAL A 414 7.30 -10.64 15.48
C VAL A 414 6.23 -11.15 16.45
N LEU A 415 5.92 -10.34 17.44
CA LEU A 415 4.84 -10.62 18.39
C LEU A 415 3.59 -9.87 17.94
N PHE A 416 2.52 -10.62 17.73
CA PHE A 416 1.29 -10.09 17.14
C PHE A 416 0.09 -10.30 18.05
N SER A 417 -0.63 -9.21 18.38
CA SER A 417 -1.89 -9.25 19.12
C SER A 417 -3.04 -8.75 18.25
N ALA A 418 -4.07 -9.57 18.10
CA ALA A 418 -5.31 -9.22 17.40
C ALA A 418 -6.48 -8.93 18.34
N SER A 419 -6.31 -9.12 19.65
CA SER A 419 -7.37 -9.02 20.65
C SER A 419 -7.55 -7.59 21.16
N GLN A 420 -8.78 -7.13 21.23
CA GLN A 420 -9.15 -5.84 21.84
C GLN A 420 -9.63 -5.97 23.30
N ILE A 421 -9.29 -7.05 23.99
CA ILE A 421 -9.89 -7.40 25.30
C ILE A 421 -9.04 -6.98 26.51
N SER A 422 -7.72 -6.81 26.33
CA SER A 422 -6.80 -6.47 27.43
C SER A 422 -5.85 -5.35 27.03
N ALA A 423 -5.55 -4.46 27.97
CA ALA A 423 -4.55 -3.39 27.77
C ALA A 423 -3.12 -3.92 27.55
N TYR A 424 -2.84 -5.15 27.99
CA TYR A 424 -1.55 -5.81 27.84
C TYR A 424 -1.72 -7.24 27.38
N THR A 425 -0.93 -7.60 26.35
CA THR A 425 -0.79 -8.97 25.88
C THR A 425 0.55 -9.53 26.33
N GLN A 426 0.54 -10.70 26.97
CA GLN A 426 1.76 -11.33 27.50
C GLN A 426 2.27 -12.41 26.56
N PHE A 427 3.57 -12.35 26.24
CA PHE A 427 4.33 -13.41 25.56
C PHE A 427 5.41 -13.92 26.50
N MET A 428 5.65 -15.22 26.50
CA MET A 428 6.62 -15.85 27.41
C MET A 428 7.51 -16.83 26.63
N PHE A 429 8.82 -16.72 26.84
CA PHE A 429 9.80 -17.70 26.32
C PHE A 429 10.74 -18.13 27.45
N SER A 430 11.23 -19.36 27.37
CA SER A 430 12.27 -19.83 28.28
C SER A 430 13.58 -19.07 28.06
N GLU A 431 14.04 -19.02 26.82
CA GLU A 431 15.30 -18.36 26.46
C GLU A 431 15.16 -17.63 25.13
N LEU A 432 15.77 -16.44 25.04
CA LEU A 432 15.90 -15.68 23.81
C LEU A 432 17.38 -15.34 23.57
N ASN A 433 17.96 -15.97 22.58
CA ASN A 433 19.35 -15.75 22.17
C ASN A 433 19.36 -15.01 20.84
N MET A 434 20.04 -13.88 20.77
CA MET A 434 19.99 -12.99 19.61
C MET A 434 21.38 -12.73 19.05
N ARG A 435 21.50 -12.70 17.73
CA ARG A 435 22.68 -12.20 17.03
C ARG A 435 22.25 -11.29 15.88
N ASN A 436 22.43 -9.97 16.03
CA ASN A 436 22.04 -8.96 15.03
C ASN A 436 20.63 -9.17 14.49
N SER A 437 19.68 -9.38 15.36
CA SER A 437 18.31 -9.76 15.04
C SER A 437 17.31 -8.79 15.66
N ASP A 438 16.08 -8.81 15.17
CA ASP A 438 15.05 -7.88 15.55
C ASP A 438 13.91 -8.58 16.29
N VAL A 439 13.46 -8.00 17.40
CA VAL A 439 12.22 -8.35 18.09
C VAL A 439 11.23 -7.21 17.89
N ILE A 440 10.14 -7.49 17.22
CA ILE A 440 9.14 -6.51 16.84
C ILE A 440 7.92 -6.74 17.73
N MET A 441 7.69 -5.81 18.67
CA MET A 441 6.61 -5.87 19.65
C MET A 441 5.41 -5.04 19.23
N ARG A 442 5.12 -4.97 17.92
CA ARG A 442 4.02 -4.16 17.37
C ARG A 442 3.51 -4.73 16.05
N ASP A 443 2.23 -4.54 15.80
CA ASP A 443 1.54 -4.94 14.57
C ASP A 443 1.66 -3.92 13.42
N ASP A 444 2.04 -2.67 13.72
CA ASP A 444 2.13 -1.56 12.78
C ASP A 444 3.54 -1.30 12.23
N PHE A 445 4.44 -2.30 12.31
CA PHE A 445 5.85 -2.17 11.87
C PHE A 445 6.02 -1.55 10.47
N PHE A 446 5.06 -1.75 9.58
CA PHE A 446 5.06 -1.20 8.23
C PHE A 446 4.41 0.18 8.10
N SER A 447 3.91 0.78 9.18
CA SER A 447 3.35 2.12 9.15
C SER A 447 4.44 3.16 8.88
N ARG A 448 4.30 3.90 7.79
CA ARG A 448 5.22 4.98 7.43
C ARG A 448 5.04 6.26 8.24
N THR A 449 3.98 6.36 9.01
CA THR A 449 3.64 7.59 9.76
C THR A 449 4.43 7.72 11.05
N GLY A 450 5.01 6.63 11.56
CA GLY A 450 5.77 6.62 12.81
C GLY A 450 4.94 6.94 14.06
N VAL A 451 3.64 7.04 13.91
CA VAL A 451 2.69 7.21 15.00
C VAL A 451 2.26 5.82 15.44
N ALA A 452 2.33 5.51 16.73
CA ALA A 452 1.67 4.35 17.27
C ALA A 452 0.17 4.45 16.92
N SER A 453 -0.37 3.47 16.19
CA SER A 453 -1.81 3.46 15.94
C SER A 453 -2.47 3.44 17.32
N GLY A 454 -3.43 4.33 17.57
CA GLY A 454 -4.06 4.51 18.88
C GLY A 454 -4.89 3.30 19.37
N THR A 455 -4.43 2.11 19.09
CA THR A 455 -4.91 0.85 19.68
C THR A 455 -4.21 0.67 21.00
N GLU A 456 -4.96 0.63 22.04
CA GLU A 456 -4.61 0.63 23.45
C GLU A 456 -3.97 -0.70 23.93
N HIS A 457 -3.28 -1.47 23.07
CA HIS A 457 -2.75 -2.79 23.40
C HIS A 457 -1.24 -2.81 23.36
N TYR A 458 -0.62 -3.01 24.52
CA TYR A 458 0.82 -3.10 24.67
C TYR A 458 1.24 -4.55 24.92
N ILE A 459 2.47 -4.86 24.55
CA ILE A 459 3.06 -6.19 24.67
C ILE A 459 3.99 -6.24 25.87
N ASN A 460 3.80 -7.23 26.73
CA ASN A 460 4.75 -7.61 27.77
C ASN A 460 5.47 -8.89 27.33
N LEU A 461 6.71 -8.78 26.93
CA LEU A 461 7.57 -9.90 26.59
C LEU A 461 8.35 -10.35 27.83
N ALA A 462 7.99 -11.50 28.38
CA ALA A 462 8.71 -12.13 29.48
C ALA A 462 9.63 -13.22 28.96
N VAL A 463 10.90 -13.18 29.33
CA VAL A 463 11.88 -14.22 29.04
C VAL A 463 12.65 -14.58 30.29
N ASN A 464 12.98 -15.85 30.50
CA ASN A 464 13.78 -16.20 31.65
C ASN A 464 15.27 -15.83 31.45
N THR A 465 15.80 -16.04 30.24
CA THR A 465 17.19 -15.67 29.93
C THR A 465 17.24 -14.95 28.60
N LEU A 466 17.98 -13.82 28.55
CA LEU A 466 18.28 -13.06 27.33
C LEU A 466 19.79 -13.00 27.10
N ALA A 467 20.25 -13.31 25.89
CA ALA A 467 21.67 -13.25 25.59
C ALA A 467 21.95 -12.75 24.17
N GLY A 468 23.08 -12.06 23.98
CA GLY A 468 23.66 -11.73 22.70
C GLY A 468 23.52 -10.28 22.26
N SER A 469 22.96 -10.01 21.07
CA SER A 469 22.85 -8.64 20.52
C SER A 469 21.69 -8.51 19.53
N GLY A 470 21.01 -7.39 19.57
CA GLY A 470 19.90 -7.15 18.65
C GLY A 470 19.08 -5.90 18.98
N ASN A 471 17.93 -5.79 18.32
CA ASN A 471 17.06 -4.63 18.44
C ASN A 471 15.67 -5.05 18.96
N PHE A 472 15.10 -4.22 19.82
CA PHE A 472 13.71 -4.31 20.25
C PHE A 472 12.94 -3.09 19.75
N TYR A 473 11.85 -3.31 19.03
CA TYR A 473 10.96 -2.25 18.56
C TYR A 473 9.73 -2.22 19.46
N MET A 474 9.57 -1.11 20.19
CA MET A 474 8.58 -0.93 21.26
C MET A 474 7.72 0.30 21.00
N ARG A 475 6.47 0.26 21.45
CA ARG A 475 5.56 1.40 21.48
C ARG A 475 5.44 1.93 22.90
N THR A 476 5.16 3.23 23.01
CA THR A 476 4.87 3.89 24.27
C THR A 476 3.69 4.87 24.12
N ASP A 477 2.94 5.03 25.19
CA ASP A 477 2.06 6.16 25.45
C ASP A 477 2.48 6.70 26.82
N MET A 478 3.46 7.56 26.78
CA MET A 478 4.06 8.10 27.98
C MET A 478 3.05 8.90 28.80
N ALA A 479 2.12 9.62 28.13
CA ALA A 479 1.09 10.43 28.77
C ALA A 479 0.10 9.58 29.60
N ASN A 480 -0.13 8.32 29.20
CA ASN A 480 -1.01 7.37 29.92
C ASN A 480 -0.23 6.31 30.69
N HIS A 481 1.09 6.42 30.81
CA HIS A 481 1.97 5.45 31.46
C HIS A 481 1.84 4.02 30.93
N GLN A 482 1.70 3.86 29.61
CA GLN A 482 1.57 2.58 28.92
C GLN A 482 2.75 2.37 27.96
N SER A 483 3.26 1.14 27.91
CA SER A 483 4.34 0.78 26.98
C SER A 483 4.42 -0.70 26.71
N ASP A 484 4.99 -1.06 25.58
CA ASP A 484 5.58 -2.38 25.42
C ASP A 484 6.72 -2.54 26.43
N GLN A 485 6.89 -3.74 27.00
CA GLN A 485 7.85 -4.01 28.06
C GLN A 485 8.64 -5.30 27.78
N LEU A 486 9.91 -5.26 28.12
CA LEU A 486 10.77 -6.45 28.15
C LEU A 486 11.08 -6.78 29.63
N ASN A 487 10.65 -7.94 30.05
CA ASN A 487 10.89 -8.45 31.41
C ASN A 487 11.74 -9.72 31.37
N VAL A 488 13.03 -9.61 31.69
CA VAL A 488 13.94 -10.75 31.80
C VAL A 488 13.94 -11.21 33.27
N THR A 489 13.27 -12.31 33.56
CA THR A 489 13.11 -12.76 34.96
C THR A 489 14.40 -13.31 35.58
N GLY A 490 15.35 -13.78 34.78
CA GLY A 490 16.67 -14.26 35.15
C GLY A 490 17.80 -13.36 34.65
N GLN A 491 18.78 -13.93 33.96
CA GLN A 491 19.98 -13.21 33.54
C GLN A 491 19.81 -12.60 32.15
N ALA A 492 20.24 -11.35 31.96
CA ALA A 492 20.40 -10.68 30.67
C ALA A 492 21.88 -10.38 30.44
N THR A 493 22.42 -10.79 29.25
CA THR A 493 23.83 -10.56 28.90
C THR A 493 23.94 -10.08 27.45
N GLY A 494 24.81 -9.09 27.21
CA GLY A 494 25.09 -8.59 25.87
C GLY A 494 24.60 -7.16 25.60
N ASP A 495 24.49 -6.77 24.32
CA ASP A 495 24.24 -5.39 23.91
C ASP A 495 22.96 -5.29 23.06
N PHE A 496 22.00 -4.53 23.54
CA PHE A 496 20.70 -4.38 22.89
C PHE A 496 20.33 -2.93 22.63
N LYS A 497 19.67 -2.70 21.49
CA LYS A 497 19.10 -1.40 21.16
C LYS A 497 17.59 -1.45 21.26
N ILE A 498 17.02 -0.41 21.83
CA ILE A 498 15.58 -0.22 21.93
C ILE A 498 15.18 0.91 20.98
N PHE A 499 14.32 0.61 20.04
CA PHE A 499 13.70 1.59 19.15
C PHE A 499 12.29 1.86 19.66
N VAL A 500 12.03 3.10 20.06
CA VAL A 500 10.76 3.50 20.64
C VAL A 500 9.97 4.37 19.68
N THR A 501 8.68 4.13 19.58
CA THR A 501 7.69 4.99 18.90
C THR A 501 6.61 5.36 19.91
N ASP A 502 6.43 6.67 20.15
CA ASP A 502 5.44 7.21 21.09
C ASP A 502 4.21 7.78 20.38
N THR A 503 3.08 7.92 21.11
CA THR A 503 1.84 8.51 20.61
C THR A 503 1.94 9.99 20.28
N GLY A 504 2.94 10.70 20.81
CA GLY A 504 3.14 12.13 20.64
C GLY A 504 2.44 13.00 21.69
N ALA A 505 1.63 12.41 22.57
CA ALA A 505 1.01 13.13 23.68
C ALA A 505 2.04 13.41 24.79
N SER A 506 2.04 14.62 25.35
CA SER A 506 2.96 14.97 26.42
C SER A 506 2.56 14.36 27.75
N PRO A 507 3.49 13.69 28.44
CA PRO A 507 3.29 13.24 29.81
C PRO A 507 3.37 14.41 30.80
N ALA A 508 3.07 14.13 32.07
CA ALA A 508 3.34 15.11 33.14
C ALA A 508 4.86 15.34 33.33
N ALA A 509 5.21 16.54 33.79
CA ALA A 509 6.60 16.92 33.95
C ALA A 509 7.36 16.00 34.95
N GLY A 510 8.48 15.46 34.47
CA GLY A 510 9.34 14.57 35.27
C GLY A 510 8.87 13.11 35.32
N ASP A 511 7.88 12.75 34.50
CA ASP A 511 7.44 11.36 34.37
C ASP A 511 8.53 10.49 33.77
N SER A 512 8.59 9.25 34.23
CA SER A 512 9.46 8.22 33.70
C SER A 512 8.68 6.91 33.46
N LEU A 513 9.05 6.18 32.44
CA LEU A 513 8.38 4.93 32.10
C LEU A 513 9.40 3.82 31.91
N THR A 514 9.29 2.77 32.72
CA THR A 514 10.19 1.63 32.65
C THR A 514 9.86 0.75 31.45
N LEU A 515 10.85 0.52 30.58
CA LEU A 515 10.72 -0.31 29.38
C LEU A 515 11.33 -1.69 29.57
N VAL A 516 12.42 -1.78 30.35
CA VAL A 516 13.15 -3.03 30.55
C VAL A 516 13.39 -3.27 32.05
N THR A 517 13.18 -4.52 32.45
CA THR A 517 13.60 -5.01 33.79
C THR A 517 14.35 -6.32 33.61
N THR A 518 15.40 -6.55 34.45
CA THR A 518 16.12 -7.81 34.42
C THR A 518 16.32 -8.35 35.85
N GLY A 519 16.42 -9.66 35.98
CA GLY A 519 16.74 -10.30 37.30
C GLY A 519 18.23 -10.24 37.61
N GLY A 520 19.06 -9.81 36.68
CA GLY A 520 20.50 -9.69 36.82
C GLY A 520 21.22 -9.76 35.47
N GLY A 521 22.56 -9.86 35.52
CA GLY A 521 23.40 -9.92 34.31
C GLY A 521 24.10 -8.60 34.03
N ASP A 522 24.80 -8.54 32.91
CA ASP A 522 25.62 -7.42 32.50
C ASP A 522 25.12 -6.79 31.16
N ALA A 523 23.88 -7.07 30.78
CA ALA A 523 23.32 -6.54 29.54
C ALA A 523 23.28 -5.00 29.54
N VAL A 524 23.62 -4.43 28.41
CA VAL A 524 23.54 -3.00 28.15
C VAL A 524 22.40 -2.71 27.20
N PHE A 525 21.51 -1.80 27.61
CA PHE A 525 20.42 -1.33 26.77
C PHE A 525 20.64 0.14 26.41
N THR A 526 20.52 0.46 25.12
CA THR A 526 20.66 1.82 24.60
C THR A 526 19.53 2.13 23.63
N LEU A 527 19.18 3.42 23.46
CA LEU A 527 18.24 3.81 22.40
C LEU A 527 18.89 3.63 21.03
N GLY A 528 18.17 2.96 20.13
CA GLY A 528 18.52 2.82 18.74
C GLY A 528 17.97 3.94 17.85
N ASN A 529 17.08 4.76 18.37
CA ASN A 529 16.53 5.93 17.68
C ASN A 529 17.65 6.90 17.27
N ASN A 530 17.41 7.64 16.20
CA ASN A 530 18.40 8.61 15.70
C ASN A 530 18.80 9.62 16.78
N GLY A 531 20.10 9.84 16.95
CA GLY A 531 20.62 10.69 18.02
C GLY A 531 20.54 10.11 19.44
N GLY A 532 20.04 8.85 19.63
CA GLY A 532 19.86 8.24 20.95
C GLY A 532 18.72 8.87 21.75
N VAL A 533 17.73 9.42 21.09
CA VAL A 533 16.59 10.11 21.69
C VAL A 533 15.25 9.61 21.12
N VAL A 534 14.18 9.80 21.90
CA VAL A 534 12.80 9.53 21.48
C VAL A 534 12.00 10.82 21.56
N ASP A 535 11.24 11.10 20.51
CA ASP A 535 10.32 12.22 20.51
C ASP A 535 9.05 11.81 21.27
N ILE A 536 8.85 12.38 22.45
CA ILE A 536 7.67 12.13 23.27
C ILE A 536 7.00 13.46 23.58
N GLY A 537 5.88 13.70 22.90
CA GLY A 537 5.18 14.96 23.07
C GLY A 537 6.06 16.16 22.73
N THR A 538 6.19 17.08 23.65
CA THR A 538 6.91 18.35 23.47
C THR A 538 8.42 18.22 23.50
N TYR A 539 8.96 17.28 24.29
CA TYR A 539 10.40 17.16 24.59
C TYR A 539 10.99 15.84 24.10
N GLU A 540 12.31 15.80 24.00
CA GLU A 540 13.07 14.58 23.75
C GLU A 540 13.28 13.78 25.05
N TYR A 541 13.26 12.47 24.92
CA TYR A 541 13.52 11.53 26.01
C TYR A 541 14.74 10.67 25.70
N THR A 542 15.48 10.29 26.74
CA THR A 542 16.63 9.38 26.68
C THR A 542 16.36 8.13 27.52
N LEU A 543 17.06 7.03 27.22
CA LEU A 543 16.99 5.85 28.06
C LEU A 543 17.98 5.96 29.21
N LEU A 544 17.48 5.92 30.42
CA LEU A 544 18.25 6.00 31.67
C LEU A 544 18.38 4.61 32.31
N ASP A 545 19.60 4.18 32.60
CA ASP A 545 19.87 3.05 33.51
C ASP A 545 19.65 3.52 34.96
N ASN A 546 18.64 2.95 35.62
CA ASN A 546 18.31 3.31 36.98
C ASN A 546 19.26 2.67 38.04
N GLY A 547 20.22 1.84 37.63
CA GLY A 547 21.20 1.18 38.48
C GLY A 547 20.64 0.03 39.34
N ASN A 548 19.38 -0.37 39.12
CA ASN A 548 18.70 -1.46 39.83
C ASN A 548 18.14 -2.53 38.84
N HIS A 549 18.88 -2.79 37.80
CA HIS A 549 18.48 -3.70 36.70
C HIS A 549 17.18 -3.26 36.00
N SER A 550 16.93 -1.96 35.89
CA SER A 550 15.84 -1.42 35.13
C SER A 550 16.25 -0.22 34.28
N TRP A 551 15.62 -0.07 33.12
CA TRP A 551 15.85 1.04 32.20
C TRP A 551 14.53 1.74 31.90
N SER A 552 14.57 3.08 32.03
CA SER A 552 13.38 3.91 31.85
C SER A 552 13.65 5.06 30.89
N LEU A 553 12.61 5.50 30.17
CA LEU A 553 12.66 6.76 29.45
C LEU A 553 12.66 7.92 30.46
N ALA A 554 13.56 8.86 30.27
CA ALA A 554 13.73 10.05 31.10
C ALA A 554 13.65 11.31 30.22
N GLU A 555 12.90 12.31 30.70
CA GLU A 555 12.66 13.58 30.03
C GLU A 555 13.92 14.46 29.94
N ASN A 556 14.18 15.06 28.78
CA ASN A 556 15.19 16.09 28.58
C ASN A 556 14.54 17.43 28.21
N ARG A 557 14.16 18.23 29.21
CA ARG A 557 13.52 19.54 28.99
C ARG A 557 14.42 20.58 28.32
N ALA A 558 15.71 20.35 28.23
CA ALA A 558 16.61 21.24 27.51
C ALA A 558 16.49 21.10 25.98
N GLN A 559 15.82 20.07 25.51
CA GLN A 559 15.69 19.78 24.08
C GLN A 559 14.23 19.50 23.70
N VAL A 560 13.64 20.37 22.91
CA VAL A 560 12.31 20.14 22.31
C VAL A 560 12.41 19.18 21.15
N THR A 561 11.32 18.46 20.87
CA THR A 561 11.28 17.56 19.71
C THR A 561 11.37 18.32 18.38
N PRO A 562 11.81 17.67 17.27
CA PRO A 562 11.79 18.28 15.95
C PRO A 562 10.39 18.71 15.51
N SER A 563 9.33 17.99 15.92
CA SER A 563 7.93 18.38 15.66
C SER A 563 7.57 19.68 16.40
N THR A 564 8.00 19.85 17.66
CA THR A 564 7.84 21.11 18.40
C THR A 564 8.58 22.24 17.70
N THR A 565 9.83 22.01 17.30
CA THR A 565 10.62 23.01 16.54
C THR A 565 9.92 23.40 15.23
N ALA A 566 9.30 22.46 14.52
CA ALA A 566 8.56 22.75 13.30
C ALA A 566 7.35 23.67 13.54
N VAL A 567 6.61 23.44 14.62
CA VAL A 567 5.49 24.31 15.05
C VAL A 567 6.00 25.73 15.35
N LEU A 568 7.08 25.85 16.14
CA LEU A 568 7.68 27.14 16.49
C LEU A 568 8.17 27.90 15.24
N ASN A 569 8.83 27.23 14.33
CA ASN A 569 9.33 27.81 13.08
C ASN A 569 8.20 28.37 12.21
N MET A 570 7.11 27.62 12.05
CA MET A 570 5.98 28.09 11.23
C MET A 570 5.28 29.30 11.83
N ALA A 571 5.13 29.34 13.15
CA ALA A 571 4.55 30.47 13.85
C ALA A 571 5.40 31.77 13.67
N ALA A 572 6.72 31.64 13.64
CA ALA A 572 7.64 32.76 13.46
C ALA A 572 7.80 33.22 11.98
N ALA A 573 7.41 32.39 11.02
CA ALA A 573 7.61 32.67 9.60
C ALA A 573 6.59 33.65 8.99
N GLN A 574 5.34 33.70 9.50
CA GLN A 574 4.26 34.54 8.94
C GLN A 574 4.52 36.06 8.97
N PRO A 575 5.07 36.67 10.04
CA PRO A 575 5.41 38.09 10.05
C PRO A 575 6.37 38.49 8.94
N LEU A 576 7.28 37.61 8.57
CA LEU A 576 8.27 37.89 7.52
C LEU A 576 7.62 37.87 6.12
N VAL A 577 6.55 37.09 5.93
CA VAL A 577 5.72 37.13 4.71
C VAL A 577 5.02 38.49 4.61
N PHE A 578 4.35 38.92 5.70
CA PHE A 578 3.70 40.23 5.77
C PHE A 578 4.67 41.39 5.40
N ASP A 579 5.89 41.35 5.95
CA ASP A 579 6.90 42.38 5.71
C ASP A 579 7.36 42.43 4.24
N ALA A 580 7.65 41.27 3.67
CA ALA A 580 8.08 41.16 2.29
C ALA A 580 7.03 41.73 1.32
N GLU A 581 5.75 41.45 1.54
CA GLU A 581 4.66 41.98 0.75
C GLU A 581 4.45 43.49 0.96
N LEU A 582 4.54 43.96 2.20
CA LEU A 582 4.46 45.39 2.53
C LEU A 582 5.56 46.18 1.84
N ASP A 583 6.77 45.64 1.76
CA ASP A 583 7.92 46.29 1.13
C ASP A 583 7.68 46.57 -0.37
N THR A 584 6.86 45.77 -1.08
CA THR A 584 6.49 46.04 -2.49
C THR A 584 5.66 47.32 -2.61
N VAL A 585 4.74 47.57 -1.68
CA VAL A 585 3.90 48.75 -1.65
C VAL A 585 4.69 50.00 -1.19
N ARG A 586 5.60 49.81 -0.21
CA ARG A 586 6.52 50.89 0.23
C ARG A 586 7.44 51.37 -0.90
N GLU A 587 7.97 50.40 -1.71
CA GLU A 587 8.78 50.74 -2.89
C GLU A 587 7.94 51.51 -3.93
N ARG A 588 6.67 51.09 -4.15
CA ARG A 588 5.75 51.85 -5.01
C ARG A 588 5.59 53.28 -4.51
N LEU A 589 5.24 53.49 -3.24
CA LEU A 589 5.06 54.81 -2.65
C LEU A 589 6.34 55.66 -2.71
N GLY A 590 7.50 54.98 -2.52
CA GLY A 590 8.81 55.64 -2.67
C GLY A 590 9.13 56.07 -4.11
N SER A 591 8.65 55.29 -5.11
CA SER A 591 8.96 55.53 -6.52
C SER A 591 8.18 56.67 -7.16
N ILE A 592 7.02 57.02 -6.62
CA ILE A 592 6.11 58.01 -7.21
C ILE A 592 6.22 59.42 -6.64
N LYS A 593 7.13 59.63 -5.68
CA LYS A 593 7.31 60.95 -5.05
C LYS A 593 7.91 61.96 -6.04
N GLY A 594 7.19 63.04 -6.23
CA GLY A 594 7.59 64.13 -7.17
C GLY A 594 7.27 63.77 -8.64
N ILE A 595 6.61 62.70 -8.98
CA ILE A 595 6.22 62.35 -10.34
C ILE A 595 4.75 62.75 -10.58
N ASN A 596 4.46 63.39 -11.71
CA ASN A 596 3.10 63.80 -12.08
C ASN A 596 2.49 62.71 -13.00
N TYR A 597 1.32 62.17 -12.64
CA TYR A 597 0.48 61.25 -13.42
C TYR A 597 -0.96 61.30 -12.90
N ASP A 598 -1.93 60.86 -13.68
CA ASP A 598 -3.32 60.82 -13.23
C ASP A 598 -3.69 59.47 -12.64
N THR A 599 -3.48 58.43 -13.37
CA THR A 599 -3.72 57.04 -12.91
C THR A 599 -2.57 56.15 -13.36
N ALA A 600 -2.23 55.18 -12.54
CA ALA A 600 -1.22 54.17 -12.85
C ALA A 600 -1.64 52.77 -12.43
N MET A 601 -1.29 51.81 -13.24
CA MET A 601 -1.27 50.38 -12.87
C MET A 601 0.17 49.98 -12.63
N TRP A 602 0.40 49.14 -11.65
CA TRP A 602 1.74 48.67 -11.32
C TRP A 602 1.76 47.20 -10.93
N SER A 603 2.91 46.59 -11.11
CA SER A 603 3.21 45.26 -10.60
C SER A 603 4.60 45.26 -9.98
N SER A 604 4.77 44.41 -8.95
CA SER A 604 6.06 44.21 -8.31
C SER A 604 6.22 42.74 -7.95
N ALA A 605 7.29 42.12 -8.43
CA ALA A 605 7.71 40.79 -8.03
C ALA A 605 8.77 40.90 -6.94
N ILE A 606 8.75 39.97 -5.98
CA ILE A 606 9.68 39.90 -4.87
C ILE A 606 10.25 38.52 -4.71
N ASN A 607 11.55 38.43 -4.36
CA ASN A 607 12.18 37.21 -3.88
C ASN A 607 13.06 37.57 -2.69
N THR A 608 12.78 36.94 -1.55
CA THR A 608 13.45 37.19 -0.28
C THR A 608 13.94 35.88 0.33
N ARG A 609 15.12 35.88 0.92
CA ARG A 609 15.62 34.84 1.80
C ARG A 609 15.85 35.42 3.20
N ASN A 610 15.36 34.64 4.21
CA ASN A 610 15.59 34.95 5.62
C ASN A 610 16.21 33.72 6.31
N ASN A 611 17.17 33.93 7.17
CA ASN A 611 17.71 32.99 8.13
C ASN A 611 17.24 33.45 9.51
N VAL A 612 16.54 32.61 10.23
CA VAL A 612 15.84 32.99 11.47
C VAL A 612 16.25 32.07 12.61
N THR A 613 16.44 32.66 13.79
CA THR A 613 16.56 31.97 15.07
C THR A 613 15.69 32.66 16.08
N THR A 614 14.71 31.97 16.66
CA THR A 614 13.80 32.53 17.66
C THR A 614 14.38 32.43 19.07
N ASP A 615 13.83 33.17 20.02
CA ASP A 615 14.20 33.08 21.43
C ASP A 615 13.92 31.73 22.04
N ALA A 616 12.94 30.99 21.49
CA ALA A 616 12.66 29.58 21.82
C ALA A 616 13.72 28.58 21.32
N GLY A 617 14.75 29.05 20.57
CA GLY A 617 15.83 28.24 20.03
C GLY A 617 15.46 27.47 18.75
N ALA A 618 14.32 27.77 18.15
CA ALA A 618 13.95 27.24 16.85
C ALA A 618 14.65 28.03 15.73
N ALA A 619 15.18 27.33 14.73
CA ALA A 619 15.88 27.96 13.61
C ALA A 619 15.36 27.42 12.26
N PHE A 620 15.30 28.33 11.29
CA PHE A 620 14.83 28.02 9.94
C PHE A 620 15.37 28.94 8.86
N GLU A 621 15.34 28.47 7.65
CA GLU A 621 15.55 29.23 6.44
C GLU A 621 14.23 29.45 5.72
N GLN A 622 13.92 30.69 5.34
CA GLN A 622 12.71 30.98 4.58
C GLN A 622 13.08 31.59 3.22
N THR A 623 12.51 31.08 2.15
CA THR A 623 12.59 31.64 0.81
C THR A 623 11.20 31.99 0.33
N LEU A 624 10.94 33.27 0.10
CA LEU A 624 9.64 33.80 -0.34
C LEU A 624 9.74 34.30 -1.77
N THR A 625 8.75 33.99 -2.59
CA THR A 625 8.53 34.57 -3.92
C THR A 625 7.10 35.05 -4.02
N GLY A 626 6.90 36.28 -4.50
CA GLY A 626 5.58 36.86 -4.57
C GLY A 626 5.41 37.86 -5.74
N LEU A 627 4.16 38.14 -6.05
CA LEU A 627 3.73 39.11 -7.03
C LEU A 627 2.61 39.97 -6.45
N THR A 628 2.80 41.30 -6.50
CA THR A 628 1.79 42.28 -6.11
C THR A 628 1.37 43.09 -7.33
N LEU A 629 0.09 43.31 -7.47
CA LEU A 629 -0.52 44.15 -8.52
C LEU A 629 -1.32 45.27 -7.86
N GLY A 630 -1.26 46.47 -8.41
CA GLY A 630 -2.03 47.56 -7.87
C GLY A 630 -2.40 48.63 -8.90
N ILE A 631 -3.31 49.50 -8.46
CA ILE A 631 -3.76 50.66 -9.21
C ILE A 631 -3.83 51.84 -8.27
N ASP A 632 -3.38 52.97 -8.71
CA ASP A 632 -3.47 54.22 -7.94
C ASP A 632 -3.80 55.40 -8.81
N SER A 633 -4.31 56.48 -8.17
CA SER A 633 -4.55 57.77 -8.80
C SER A 633 -3.97 58.88 -7.95
N ARG A 634 -3.41 59.89 -8.63
CA ARG A 634 -2.82 61.08 -8.02
C ARG A 634 -3.75 62.27 -8.22
N PHE A 635 -4.00 62.99 -7.17
CA PHE A 635 -4.81 64.19 -7.14
C PHE A 635 -3.91 65.37 -6.75
N SER A 636 -3.56 66.22 -7.72
CA SER A 636 -2.69 67.41 -7.52
C SER A 636 -3.50 68.64 -7.17
N ARG A 637 -3.03 69.44 -6.19
CA ARG A 637 -3.52 70.76 -5.77
C ARG A 637 -2.37 71.76 -5.86
N GLU A 638 -2.61 73.03 -5.64
CA GLU A 638 -1.62 74.10 -5.81
C GLU A 638 -0.36 73.87 -4.98
N GLU A 639 -0.46 73.38 -3.71
CA GLU A 639 0.68 73.21 -2.81
C GLU A 639 0.93 71.73 -2.39
N SER A 640 0.07 70.80 -2.78
CA SER A 640 0.19 69.39 -2.36
C SER A 640 -0.39 68.40 -3.36
N SER A 641 -0.02 67.18 -3.24
CA SER A 641 -0.66 66.06 -3.98
C SER A 641 -1.04 64.91 -3.04
N THR A 642 -2.09 64.24 -3.38
CA THR A 642 -2.57 63.04 -2.65
C THR A 642 -2.62 61.86 -3.61
N ILE A 643 -2.12 60.75 -3.18
CA ILE A 643 -2.18 59.47 -3.92
C ILE A 643 -3.10 58.55 -3.16
N ARG A 644 -3.92 57.78 -3.86
CA ARG A 644 -4.76 56.70 -3.29
C ARG A 644 -4.69 55.49 -4.19
N GLY A 645 -4.46 54.32 -3.61
CA GLY A 645 -4.35 53.10 -4.36
C GLY A 645 -4.89 51.87 -3.63
N LEU A 646 -5.18 50.86 -4.43
CA LEU A 646 -5.55 49.55 -3.98
C LEU A 646 -4.56 48.55 -4.56
N PHE A 647 -4.33 47.47 -3.86
CA PHE A 647 -3.46 46.37 -4.32
C PHE A 647 -3.96 45.03 -3.86
N PHE A 648 -3.57 44.01 -4.59
CA PHE A 648 -3.69 42.62 -4.20
C PHE A 648 -2.42 41.88 -4.58
N GLY A 649 -2.13 40.79 -3.86
CA GLY A 649 -0.93 40.01 -4.12
C GLY A 649 -1.09 38.54 -3.74
N TYR A 650 -0.18 37.76 -4.25
CA TYR A 650 0.03 36.38 -3.87
C TYR A 650 1.51 36.16 -3.63
N SER A 651 1.81 35.44 -2.56
CA SER A 651 3.17 35.01 -2.30
C SER A 651 3.22 33.57 -1.81
N HIS A 652 4.29 32.87 -2.15
CA HIS A 652 4.61 31.54 -1.71
C HIS A 652 5.94 31.56 -0.97
N SER A 653 5.95 30.95 0.19
CA SER A 653 7.12 30.87 1.07
C SER A 653 7.45 29.42 1.40
N ASP A 654 8.65 28.98 1.04
CA ASP A 654 9.25 27.73 1.49
C ASP A 654 10.02 27.96 2.79
N VAL A 655 9.77 27.14 3.81
CA VAL A 655 10.41 27.22 5.12
C VAL A 655 11.13 25.91 5.41
N GLY A 656 12.45 25.93 5.43
CA GLY A 656 13.30 24.77 5.75
C GLY A 656 13.70 24.78 7.22
N PHE A 657 13.43 23.72 7.97
CA PHE A 657 13.71 23.63 9.41
C PHE A 657 15.10 23.04 9.67
N ASP A 658 15.88 23.65 10.55
CA ASP A 658 17.23 23.22 10.92
C ASP A 658 17.30 21.79 11.42
N ARG A 659 16.28 21.35 12.17
CA ARG A 659 16.19 20.01 12.72
C ARG A 659 15.55 18.99 11.75
N GLY A 660 15.41 19.41 10.48
CA GLY A 660 14.82 18.61 9.40
C GLY A 660 13.32 18.80 9.28
N GLY A 661 12.87 18.59 8.05
CA GLY A 661 11.49 18.90 7.67
C GLY A 661 11.39 20.25 6.95
N LYS A 662 10.17 20.63 6.63
CA LYS A 662 9.88 21.87 5.89
C LYS A 662 8.45 22.31 6.14
N GLY A 663 8.17 23.57 5.85
CA GLY A 663 6.82 24.10 5.78
C GLY A 663 6.64 25.00 4.57
N ASN A 664 5.42 25.28 4.22
CA ASN A 664 5.06 26.21 3.16
C ASN A 664 3.98 27.17 3.66
N ILE A 665 4.03 28.41 3.20
CA ILE A 665 3.01 29.43 3.46
C ILE A 665 2.59 30.02 2.13
N ASP A 666 1.33 29.86 1.75
CA ASP A 666 0.70 30.55 0.65
C ASP A 666 -0.07 31.76 1.21
N SER A 667 0.27 32.96 0.78
CA SER A 667 -0.36 34.18 1.23
C SER A 667 -1.15 34.88 0.13
N TYR A 668 -2.37 35.27 0.48
CA TYR A 668 -3.25 36.08 -0.35
C TYR A 668 -3.46 37.41 0.37
N THR A 669 -2.96 38.51 -0.22
CA THR A 669 -3.04 39.83 0.38
C THR A 669 -3.99 40.73 -0.38
N LEU A 670 -4.71 41.59 0.34
CA LEU A 670 -5.51 42.66 -0.19
C LEU A 670 -5.28 43.92 0.66
N GLY A 671 -5.08 45.06 0.03
CA GLY A 671 -4.85 46.28 0.80
C GLY A 671 -5.12 47.57 0.05
N ALA A 672 -5.00 48.66 0.80
CA ALA A 672 -5.13 50.01 0.31
C ALA A 672 -3.99 50.86 0.86
N TYR A 673 -3.65 51.88 0.10
CA TYR A 673 -2.67 52.86 0.55
C TYR A 673 -3.06 54.29 0.16
N ALA A 674 -2.55 55.23 0.92
CA ALA A 674 -2.65 56.65 0.61
C ALA A 674 -1.34 57.34 0.94
N GLY A 675 -0.96 58.30 0.11
CA GLY A 675 0.19 59.17 0.33
C GLY A 675 -0.23 60.65 0.19
N TRP A 676 0.38 61.48 1.00
CA TRP A 676 0.28 62.96 0.87
C TRP A 676 1.69 63.52 0.76
N GLU A 677 1.89 64.43 -0.17
CA GLU A 677 3.15 65.12 -0.43
C GLU A 677 2.89 66.59 -0.62
N HIS A 678 3.67 67.45 0.10
CA HIS A 678 3.64 68.90 0.02
C HIS A 678 4.80 69.38 -0.84
N GLN A 679 4.66 70.54 -1.50
CA GLN A 679 5.72 71.14 -2.35
C GLN A 679 7.03 71.42 -1.60
N ASN A 680 6.99 71.67 -0.28
CA ASN A 680 8.20 71.87 0.54
C ASN A 680 9.00 70.57 0.78
N GLY A 681 8.52 69.43 0.31
CA GLY A 681 9.16 68.13 0.43
C GLY A 681 8.65 67.23 1.58
N ALA A 682 7.79 67.73 2.46
CA ALA A 682 7.18 66.97 3.53
C ALA A 682 6.21 65.92 2.94
N TYR A 683 6.20 64.71 3.46
CA TYR A 683 5.29 63.65 3.04
C TYR A 683 4.83 62.74 4.18
N ILE A 684 3.67 62.12 4.01
CA ILE A 684 3.14 61.08 4.87
C ILE A 684 2.51 59.99 3.98
N ASP A 685 2.88 58.75 4.19
CA ASP A 685 2.34 57.56 3.53
C ASP A 685 1.67 56.64 4.56
N GLY A 686 0.56 56.02 4.18
CA GLY A 686 -0.14 55.05 4.98
C GLY A 686 -0.54 53.83 4.15
N VAL A 687 -0.39 52.67 4.70
CA VAL A 687 -0.80 51.41 4.08
C VAL A 687 -1.61 50.62 5.09
N VAL A 688 -2.68 49.98 4.65
CA VAL A 688 -3.43 48.95 5.41
C VAL A 688 -3.61 47.75 4.54
N LYS A 689 -3.38 46.55 5.09
CA LYS A 689 -3.56 45.31 4.36
C LYS A 689 -4.09 44.20 5.27
N VAL A 690 -4.76 43.26 4.64
CA VAL A 690 -5.23 42.01 5.23
C VAL A 690 -4.67 40.86 4.44
N ASP A 691 -4.36 39.77 5.14
CA ASP A 691 -3.73 38.61 4.56
C ASP A 691 -4.47 37.34 5.00
N ARG A 692 -4.53 36.36 4.12
CA ARG A 692 -4.88 35.01 4.47
C ARG A 692 -3.72 34.08 4.16
N PHE A 693 -3.25 33.41 5.18
CA PHE A 693 -2.14 32.48 5.11
C PHE A 693 -2.67 31.03 5.15
N ALA A 694 -2.37 30.25 4.12
CA ALA A 694 -2.55 28.80 4.11
C ALA A 694 -1.20 28.14 4.44
N ASN A 695 -1.13 27.45 5.56
CA ASN A 695 0.11 26.94 6.12
C ASN A 695 0.14 25.43 6.08
N THR A 696 1.26 24.85 5.66
CA THR A 696 1.53 23.41 5.66
C THR A 696 2.80 23.13 6.44
N VAL A 697 2.76 22.18 7.36
CA VAL A 697 3.88 21.81 8.24
C VAL A 697 4.26 20.36 8.02
N HIS A 698 5.52 20.08 7.77
CA HIS A 698 6.09 18.73 7.66
C HIS A 698 7.33 18.64 8.55
N GLY A 699 7.14 18.35 9.82
CA GLY A 699 8.23 18.15 10.78
C GLY A 699 8.85 16.76 10.61
N LYS A 700 10.16 16.63 10.62
CA LYS A 700 10.86 15.36 10.56
C LYS A 700 11.12 14.88 11.99
N MET A 701 10.56 13.74 12.36
CA MET A 701 10.77 13.13 13.67
C MET A 701 12.15 12.45 13.75
N SER A 702 12.66 12.26 14.97
CA SER A 702 13.96 11.63 15.23
C SER A 702 14.04 10.19 14.71
N ASN A 703 12.91 9.48 14.63
CA ASN A 703 12.80 8.14 14.02
C ASN A 703 12.76 8.15 12.48
N GLY A 704 12.83 9.34 11.84
CA GLY A 704 12.80 9.52 10.41
C GLY A 704 11.40 9.64 9.79
N ALA A 705 10.34 9.45 10.57
CA ALA A 705 8.98 9.68 10.12
C ALA A 705 8.68 11.18 9.97
N THR A 706 7.56 11.52 9.34
CA THR A 706 7.13 12.91 9.15
C THR A 706 5.84 13.17 9.92
N ALA A 707 5.85 14.20 10.77
CA ALA A 707 4.66 14.77 11.37
C ALA A 707 4.17 15.91 10.48
N PHE A 708 2.94 15.84 10.01
CA PHE A 708 2.35 16.84 9.12
C PHE A 708 1.07 17.41 9.68
N GLY A 709 0.79 18.67 9.32
CA GLY A 709 -0.43 19.38 9.66
C GLY A 709 -0.62 20.58 8.75
N ASP A 710 -1.87 21.00 8.62
CA ASP A 710 -2.28 22.14 7.83
C ASP A 710 -3.16 23.06 8.68
N TYR A 711 -3.01 24.35 8.52
CA TYR A 711 -3.87 25.34 9.17
C TYR A 711 -3.92 26.64 8.36
N ASP A 712 -5.03 27.34 8.46
CA ASP A 712 -5.19 28.69 7.89
C ASP A 712 -5.16 29.73 9.01
N SER A 713 -4.61 30.91 8.71
CA SER A 713 -4.66 32.05 9.63
C SER A 713 -4.92 33.37 8.86
N ASP A 714 -5.62 34.28 9.50
CA ASP A 714 -5.90 35.60 8.94
C ASP A 714 -5.01 36.65 9.62
N GLY A 715 -4.40 37.50 8.82
CA GLY A 715 -3.52 38.59 9.27
C GLY A 715 -4.08 39.95 8.93
N ALA A 716 -3.74 40.96 9.74
CA ALA A 716 -4.03 42.34 9.44
C ALA A 716 -2.89 43.26 9.89
N GLY A 717 -2.58 44.28 9.10
CA GLY A 717 -1.55 45.21 9.48
C GLY A 717 -1.72 46.59 8.88
N ALA A 718 -1.02 47.50 9.50
CA ALA A 718 -0.97 48.89 9.06
C ALA A 718 0.47 49.44 9.14
N HIS A 719 0.78 50.30 8.24
CA HIS A 719 2.06 50.99 8.16
C HIS A 719 1.85 52.49 7.95
N ILE A 720 2.63 53.29 8.63
CA ILE A 720 2.70 54.73 8.43
C ILE A 720 4.16 55.16 8.33
N GLU A 721 4.49 55.94 7.32
CA GLU A 721 5.80 56.54 7.11
C GLU A 721 5.67 58.06 6.92
N GLY A 722 6.45 58.82 7.61
CA GLY A 722 6.52 60.27 7.44
C GLY A 722 7.97 60.73 7.26
N GLY A 723 8.18 61.67 6.38
CA GLY A 723 9.51 62.08 6.07
C GLY A 723 9.56 63.43 5.33
N PHE A 724 10.76 63.76 4.92
CA PHE A 724 11.04 65.02 4.21
C PHE A 724 11.97 64.72 3.01
N ARG A 725 11.63 65.23 1.82
CA ARG A 725 12.43 65.12 0.62
C ARG A 725 13.16 66.47 0.38
N TRP A 726 14.49 66.45 0.54
CA TRP A 726 15.35 67.55 0.12
C TRP A 726 15.93 67.21 -1.25
N GLY A 727 15.67 68.08 -2.24
CA GLY A 727 16.25 67.99 -3.55
C GLY A 727 17.07 69.21 -3.87
N GLU A 728 18.32 69.03 -4.31
CA GLU A 728 19.16 70.14 -4.86
C GLU A 728 19.80 69.54 -6.13
N ASP A 729 19.57 70.23 -7.25
CA ASP A 729 19.96 69.77 -8.60
C ASP A 729 19.44 68.38 -8.96
N GLN A 730 20.34 67.40 -9.03
CA GLN A 730 20.07 65.99 -9.39
C GLN A 730 19.99 65.11 -8.16
N TRP A 731 20.34 65.54 -6.97
CA TRP A 731 20.35 64.80 -5.75
C TRP A 731 19.05 64.95 -4.96
N ASN A 732 18.54 63.83 -4.43
CA ASN A 732 17.47 63.78 -3.44
C ASN A 732 17.92 63.01 -2.20
N ILE A 733 17.72 63.66 -1.02
CA ILE A 733 17.92 63.01 0.29
C ILE A 733 16.59 62.93 1.00
N ARG A 734 16.21 61.80 1.50
CA ARG A 734 14.88 61.53 2.08
C ARG A 734 15.03 60.80 3.43
N PRO A 735 15.23 61.56 4.54
CA PRO A 735 15.07 61.00 5.86
C PRO A 735 13.60 60.72 6.18
N TYR A 736 13.35 59.66 6.97
CA TYR A 736 12.01 59.25 7.35
C TYR A 736 11.98 58.56 8.69
N LEU A 737 10.78 58.50 9.28
CA LEU A 737 10.39 57.69 10.40
C LEU A 737 9.16 56.88 9.97
N ALA A 738 9.11 55.61 10.37
CA ALA A 738 7.99 54.74 10.06
C ALA A 738 7.60 53.85 11.24
N PHE A 739 6.32 53.52 11.29
CA PHE A 739 5.75 52.60 12.26
C PHE A 739 4.92 51.55 11.52
N THR A 740 5.08 50.30 11.91
CA THR A 740 4.34 49.18 11.35
C THR A 740 3.76 48.34 12.49
N GLY A 741 2.46 48.04 12.43
CA GLY A 741 1.78 47.13 13.30
C GLY A 741 1.21 45.95 12.52
N PHE A 742 1.36 44.75 13.02
CA PHE A 742 0.85 43.53 12.41
C PHE A 742 0.29 42.62 13.50
N THR A 743 -0.80 41.92 13.20
CA THR A 743 -1.37 40.88 14.05
C THR A 743 -1.94 39.75 13.19
N THR A 744 -1.80 38.54 13.66
CA THR A 744 -2.54 37.38 13.14
C THR A 744 -3.46 36.82 14.21
N ASP A 745 -4.51 36.15 13.79
CA ASP A 745 -5.34 35.33 14.71
C ASP A 745 -4.59 34.11 15.18
N GLY A 746 -4.95 33.64 16.37
CA GLY A 746 -4.44 32.36 16.92
C GLY A 746 -5.09 31.14 16.26
N GLN A 747 -4.33 30.07 16.15
CA GLN A 747 -4.81 28.82 15.54
C GLN A 747 -4.45 27.61 16.37
N ASP A 748 -5.43 26.72 16.49
CA ASP A 748 -5.26 25.40 17.10
C ASP A 748 -5.26 24.34 16.00
N TYR A 749 -4.24 23.48 15.96
CA TYR A 749 -4.19 22.36 15.03
C TYR A 749 -3.44 21.16 15.65
N THR A 750 -3.62 20.00 15.03
CA THR A 750 -2.98 18.76 15.48
C THR A 750 -2.15 18.17 14.35
N LEU A 751 -0.89 17.86 14.62
CA LEU A 751 -0.04 17.14 13.70
C LEU A 751 -0.43 15.66 13.63
N SER A 752 -0.07 15.00 12.53
CA SER A 752 -0.38 13.58 12.29
C SER A 752 0.21 12.60 13.32
N ASN A 753 1.19 13.04 14.11
CA ASN A 753 1.76 12.28 15.23
C ASN A 753 1.01 12.50 16.56
N GLY A 754 -0.14 13.19 16.55
CA GLY A 754 -0.95 13.46 17.74
C GLY A 754 -0.56 14.69 18.53
N MET A 755 0.54 15.40 18.17
CA MET A 755 0.96 16.63 18.82
C MET A 755 -0.05 17.77 18.59
N ARG A 756 -0.51 18.41 19.65
CA ARG A 756 -1.39 19.58 19.59
C ARG A 756 -0.56 20.87 19.63
N ALA A 757 -0.85 21.77 18.71
CA ALA A 757 -0.25 23.08 18.64
C ALA A 757 -1.33 24.15 18.83
N ASP A 758 -1.14 25.04 19.81
CA ASP A 758 -1.92 26.26 20.04
C ASP A 758 -0.99 27.46 19.78
N VAL A 759 -1.06 27.97 18.55
CA VAL A 759 -0.34 29.17 18.14
C VAL A 759 -1.19 30.38 18.54
N GLY A 760 -0.77 31.09 19.56
CA GLY A 760 -1.47 32.30 20.03
C GLY A 760 -1.47 33.41 18.96
N ASN A 761 -2.20 34.47 19.25
CA ASN A 761 -2.20 35.65 18.36
C ASN A 761 -0.79 36.26 18.30
N THR A 762 -0.23 36.35 17.10
CA THR A 762 1.03 37.04 16.88
C THR A 762 0.77 38.56 16.82
N ARG A 763 1.55 39.32 17.56
CA ARG A 763 1.47 40.80 17.53
C ARG A 763 2.87 41.39 17.45
N ILE A 764 3.06 42.24 16.47
CA ILE A 764 4.31 42.93 16.23
C ILE A 764 4.07 44.43 16.08
N LEU A 765 4.85 45.22 16.79
CA LEU A 765 4.96 46.64 16.60
C LEU A 765 6.41 46.99 16.25
N ARG A 766 6.62 47.75 15.21
CA ARG A 766 7.94 48.07 14.71
C ARG A 766 8.07 49.57 14.49
N ALA A 767 9.21 50.15 14.92
CA ALA A 767 9.64 51.49 14.62
C ALA A 767 10.86 51.43 13.70
N GLU A 768 10.90 52.26 12.68
CA GLU A 768 12.01 52.34 11.73
C GLU A 768 12.43 53.79 11.50
N ALA A 769 13.73 54.04 11.54
CA ALA A 769 14.32 55.34 11.17
C ALA A 769 15.35 55.14 10.07
N GLY A 770 15.25 55.86 8.97
CA GLY A 770 16.12 55.65 7.84
C GLY A 770 16.28 56.87 6.96
N THR A 771 17.19 56.74 6.00
CA THR A 771 17.45 57.74 4.97
C THR A 771 17.67 57.10 3.64
N ALA A 772 17.00 57.60 2.59
CA ALA A 772 17.27 57.24 1.20
C ALA A 772 17.94 58.40 0.47
N VAL A 773 18.93 58.10 -0.37
CA VAL A 773 19.61 59.05 -1.24
C VAL A 773 19.49 58.58 -2.67
N SER A 774 19.03 59.47 -3.56
CA SER A 774 18.93 59.16 -4.99
C SER A 774 19.55 60.23 -5.86
N TYR A 775 19.93 59.81 -7.07
CA TYR A 775 20.53 60.69 -8.06
C TYR A 775 19.77 60.61 -9.39
N HIS A 776 19.20 61.72 -9.85
CA HIS A 776 18.38 61.74 -11.06
C HIS A 776 19.24 62.10 -12.28
N MET A 777 19.21 61.20 -13.29
CA MET A 777 19.95 61.34 -14.55
C MET A 777 18.97 61.30 -15.72
N ASN A 778 19.00 62.34 -16.53
CA ASN A 778 18.32 62.37 -17.81
C ASN A 778 19.26 61.87 -18.91
N LEU A 779 18.96 60.76 -19.51
CA LEU A 779 19.70 60.20 -20.63
C LEU A 779 19.09 60.65 -21.97
N GLN A 780 19.79 60.41 -23.07
CA GLN A 780 19.27 60.66 -24.41
C GLN A 780 17.98 59.83 -24.68
N ASN A 781 17.06 60.37 -25.53
CA ASN A 781 15.81 59.73 -25.91
C ASN A 781 14.72 59.64 -24.81
N SER A 782 14.64 60.64 -23.93
CA SER A 782 13.61 60.74 -22.86
C SER A 782 13.65 59.59 -21.81
N ILE A 783 14.77 58.87 -21.69
CA ILE A 783 14.98 57.90 -20.65
C ILE A 783 15.52 58.63 -19.42
N ALA A 784 14.86 58.51 -18.29
CA ALA A 784 15.34 58.96 -17.00
C ALA A 784 15.79 57.74 -16.19
N LEU A 785 16.91 57.90 -15.49
CA LEU A 785 17.48 56.88 -14.62
C LEU A 785 17.74 57.49 -13.23
N GLU A 786 17.33 56.74 -12.18
CA GLU A 786 17.46 57.17 -10.80
C GLU A 786 18.02 56.04 -9.96
N PRO A 787 19.35 55.89 -9.85
CA PRO A 787 19.95 55.03 -8.84
C PRO A 787 19.71 55.61 -7.44
N TRP A 788 19.51 54.72 -6.47
CA TRP A 788 19.30 55.11 -5.08
C TRP A 788 19.90 54.11 -4.08
N LEU A 789 20.20 54.61 -2.88
CA LEU A 789 20.64 53.87 -1.72
C LEU A 789 19.77 54.20 -0.53
N LYS A 790 19.50 53.25 0.33
CA LYS A 790 18.75 53.41 1.58
C LYS A 790 19.47 52.69 2.71
N ALA A 791 19.57 53.36 3.86
CA ALA A 791 20.00 52.74 5.10
C ALA A 791 18.99 53.06 6.21
N ALA A 792 18.65 52.07 7.01
CA ALA A 792 17.68 52.20 8.08
C ALA A 792 18.06 51.33 9.28
N VAL A 793 17.62 51.77 10.44
CA VAL A 793 17.61 50.99 11.68
C VAL A 793 16.17 50.74 12.06
N ARG A 794 15.85 49.49 12.33
CA ARG A 794 14.52 48.99 12.63
C ARG A 794 14.53 48.37 14.02
N GLN A 795 13.62 48.81 14.89
CA GLN A 795 13.42 48.19 16.20
C GLN A 795 12.08 47.51 16.23
N GLU A 796 12.12 46.22 16.46
CA GLU A 796 10.92 45.40 16.61
C GLU A 796 10.61 45.16 18.08
N TYR A 797 9.35 45.34 18.43
CA TYR A 797 8.78 45.06 19.72
C TYR A 797 7.76 43.97 19.51
N ALA A 798 7.98 42.77 20.06
CA ALA A 798 6.98 41.73 20.09
C ALA A 798 6.19 41.77 21.40
N ASP A 799 4.91 41.50 21.33
CA ASP A 799 4.06 41.40 22.51
C ASP A 799 3.22 40.11 22.37
N SER A 800 3.58 39.11 23.19
CA SER A 800 2.82 37.86 23.32
C SER A 800 2.81 36.88 22.13
N ASN A 801 3.92 36.66 21.44
CA ASN A 801 4.05 35.57 20.43
C ASN A 801 4.25 34.21 21.11
N GLN A 802 3.28 33.83 21.93
CA GLN A 802 3.34 32.57 22.67
C GLN A 802 2.81 31.41 21.81
N VAL A 803 3.58 30.34 21.81
CA VAL A 803 3.18 29.05 21.21
C VAL A 803 3.13 28.03 22.34
N LYS A 804 1.99 27.33 22.42
CA LYS A 804 1.86 26.16 23.30
C LYS A 804 1.88 24.90 22.44
N VAL A 805 2.60 23.93 22.95
CA VAL A 805 2.63 22.60 22.34
C VAL A 805 2.20 21.61 23.41
N ASN A 806 1.17 20.86 23.13
CA ASN A 806 0.49 19.99 24.07
C ASN A 806 0.08 20.71 25.37
N ASP A 807 0.12 20.04 26.52
CA ASP A 807 -0.28 20.64 27.81
C ASP A 807 0.91 21.17 28.62
N ASP A 808 2.14 20.79 28.25
CA ASP A 808 3.36 21.03 29.03
C ASP A 808 4.37 21.99 28.37
N GLY A 809 4.25 22.28 27.10
CA GLY A 809 5.09 23.19 26.36
C GLY A 809 4.50 24.59 26.25
N LYS A 810 5.21 25.59 26.76
CA LYS A 810 4.87 27.01 26.57
C LYS A 810 6.12 27.79 26.23
N PHE A 811 6.12 28.38 25.03
CA PHE A 811 7.30 29.01 24.46
C PHE A 811 7.00 30.48 24.10
N ASP A 812 7.90 31.38 24.48
CA ASP A 812 7.95 32.72 23.94
C ASP A 812 8.76 32.64 22.62
N ASN A 813 8.08 32.83 21.49
CA ASN A 813 8.63 32.54 20.17
C ASN A 813 8.91 33.85 19.37
N ASP A 814 9.72 34.72 19.95
CA ASP A 814 10.00 36.05 19.43
C ASP A 814 11.26 36.11 18.57
N VAL A 815 11.28 37.09 17.67
CA VAL A 815 12.46 37.56 16.94
C VAL A 815 12.69 39.04 17.17
N ALA A 816 12.18 39.55 18.29
CA ALA A 816 12.24 40.97 18.67
C ALA A 816 13.67 41.48 18.78
N GLY A 817 13.87 42.74 18.44
CA GLY A 817 15.18 43.41 18.59
C GLY A 817 15.50 44.42 17.51
N THR A 818 16.78 44.79 17.45
CA THR A 818 17.27 45.84 16.53
C THR A 818 17.86 45.20 15.27
N HIS A 819 17.43 45.69 14.10
CA HIS A 819 17.90 45.26 12.78
C HIS A 819 18.43 46.42 11.97
N GLY A 820 19.53 46.24 11.26
CA GLY A 820 20.02 47.14 10.21
C GLY A 820 19.49 46.70 8.86
N VAL A 821 19.00 47.65 8.05
CA VAL A 821 18.53 47.39 6.67
C VAL A 821 19.29 48.27 5.70
N TYR A 822 19.86 47.69 4.67
CA TYR A 822 20.61 48.36 3.62
C TYR A 822 20.04 47.98 2.26
N GLN A 823 19.68 48.95 1.44
CA GLN A 823 19.05 48.70 0.17
C GLN A 823 19.69 49.57 -0.93
N ALA A 824 19.87 48.98 -2.10
CA ALA A 824 20.29 49.67 -3.31
C ALA A 824 19.33 49.37 -4.45
N GLY A 825 19.04 50.34 -5.28
CA GLY A 825 18.14 50.13 -6.40
C GLY A 825 18.32 51.14 -7.52
N ILE A 826 17.59 50.89 -8.58
CA ILE A 826 17.53 51.73 -9.77
C ILE A 826 16.07 51.83 -10.23
N ARG A 827 15.64 53.03 -10.53
CA ARG A 827 14.39 53.32 -11.20
C ARG A 827 14.68 53.90 -12.59
N SER A 828 13.89 53.52 -13.57
CA SER A 828 14.05 53.99 -14.94
C SER A 828 12.68 54.27 -15.56
N SER A 829 12.57 55.41 -16.21
CA SER A 829 11.46 55.74 -17.11
C SER A 829 11.88 55.37 -18.53
N PHE A 830 11.26 54.37 -19.10
CA PHE A 830 11.55 53.85 -20.46
C PHE A 830 10.82 54.66 -21.54
N THR A 831 9.59 55.09 -21.22
CA THR A 831 8.75 55.96 -22.03
C THR A 831 8.02 56.96 -21.10
N PRO A 832 7.32 57.97 -21.63
CA PRO A 832 6.51 58.84 -20.78
C PRO A 832 5.43 58.14 -19.96
N THR A 833 5.02 56.93 -20.38
CA THR A 833 3.96 56.15 -19.72
C THR A 833 4.43 54.84 -19.09
N LEU A 834 5.67 54.40 -19.33
CA LEU A 834 6.19 53.14 -18.82
C LEU A 834 7.48 53.37 -18.03
N SER A 835 7.49 52.94 -16.80
CA SER A 835 8.66 52.92 -15.92
C SER A 835 8.84 51.60 -15.22
N GLY A 836 10.00 51.34 -14.69
CA GLY A 836 10.31 50.17 -13.91
C GLY A 836 11.34 50.40 -12.81
N HIS A 837 11.43 49.48 -11.90
CA HIS A 837 12.43 49.49 -10.83
C HIS A 837 13.02 48.14 -10.59
N LEU A 838 14.24 48.13 -10.09
CA LEU A 838 14.94 46.98 -9.57
C LEU A 838 15.65 47.38 -8.29
N SER A 839 15.52 46.58 -7.23
CA SER A 839 16.24 46.83 -5.98
C SER A 839 16.69 45.52 -5.33
N VAL A 840 17.71 45.61 -4.53
CA VAL A 840 18.23 44.54 -3.66
C VAL A 840 18.49 45.15 -2.28
N SER A 841 18.10 44.40 -1.25
CA SER A 841 18.41 44.75 0.14
C SER A 841 19.04 43.62 0.91
N TYR A 842 19.80 43.97 1.92
CA TYR A 842 20.39 43.14 2.95
C TYR A 842 19.90 43.63 4.30
N GLY A 843 19.51 42.71 5.17
CA GLY A 843 19.09 42.98 6.54
C GLY A 843 19.82 42.08 7.52
N ASN A 844 20.19 42.60 8.68
CA ASN A 844 20.76 41.79 9.74
C ASN A 844 20.46 42.41 11.11
N GLY A 845 20.15 41.53 12.08
CA GLY A 845 19.82 41.95 13.44
C GLY A 845 19.46 40.78 14.34
N ALA A 846 18.81 41.10 15.45
CA ALA A 846 18.41 40.10 16.45
C ALA A 846 17.50 39.05 15.82
N GLY A 847 17.92 37.81 15.91
CA GLY A 847 17.15 36.62 15.47
C GLY A 847 16.89 36.49 13.96
N VAL A 848 17.13 37.54 13.13
CA VAL A 848 16.83 37.50 11.69
C VAL A 848 18.01 38.10 10.89
N GLU A 849 18.47 37.34 9.92
CA GLU A 849 19.29 37.78 8.82
C GLU A 849 18.52 37.64 7.51
N SER A 850 18.47 38.69 6.70
CA SER A 850 17.93 38.65 5.33
C SER A 850 19.10 38.82 4.34
N PRO A 851 19.74 37.74 3.88
CA PRO A 851 20.89 37.81 2.98
C PRO A 851 20.60 38.54 1.68
N TRP A 852 19.36 38.42 1.20
CA TRP A 852 18.86 39.22 0.09
C TRP A 852 17.34 39.37 0.16
N ASN A 853 16.87 40.51 -0.29
CA ASN A 853 15.52 40.76 -0.71
C ASN A 853 15.60 41.50 -2.05
N THR A 854 15.13 40.90 -3.12
CA THR A 854 15.17 41.46 -4.48
C THR A 854 13.77 41.81 -4.93
N GLN A 855 13.59 43.00 -5.43
CA GLN A 855 12.30 43.45 -5.98
C GLN A 855 12.47 43.97 -7.40
N ALA A 856 11.55 43.63 -8.28
CA ALA A 856 11.49 44.14 -9.64
C ALA A 856 10.04 44.48 -9.99
N GLY A 857 9.82 45.67 -10.53
CA GLY A 857 8.47 46.09 -10.86
C GLY A 857 8.40 46.96 -12.07
N VAL A 858 7.19 47.05 -12.62
CA VAL A 858 6.83 47.91 -13.75
C VAL A 858 5.61 48.74 -13.42
N VAL A 859 5.56 49.90 -13.97
CA VAL A 859 4.48 50.89 -13.77
C VAL A 859 4.07 51.41 -15.11
N TRP A 860 2.78 51.44 -15.37
CA TRP A 860 2.17 52.06 -16.55
C TRP A 860 1.21 53.15 -16.12
N THR A 861 1.46 54.39 -16.58
CA THR A 861 0.63 55.54 -16.33
C THR A 861 -0.23 55.84 -17.54
N PHE A 862 -1.46 56.31 -17.31
CA PHE A 862 -2.42 56.66 -18.36
C PHE A 862 -3.39 57.76 -17.90
#